data_c0bba9b358bc78089acbf4a72225b2d1
#
_entry.id   c0bba9b358bc78089acbf4a72225b2d1
#
_cell.length_a   1.000
_cell.length_b   1.000
_cell.length_c   1.000
_cell.angle_alpha   90.00
_cell.angle_beta   90.00
_cell.angle_gamma   90.00
#
_symmetry.space_group_name_H-M   'P 1'
#
loop_
_entity.id
_entity.type
_entity.pdbx_description
1 polymer ?
#
loop_
_entity_poly.entity_id
_entity_poly.type
_entity_poly.pdbx_seq_one_letter_code
_entity_poly.pdbx_strand_id
1 'polypeptide(L)'
;MLPVSDKTYPKSLKSMKEVTFIRRNIEKWKGTEKVVEQAANLSPDQLADAYTELTADLAFAQTHFPTSRITIYLNNLASALHNEIYRSKREKWTRIITFWTREVPQTMHDAQRELLISFIIFAVSALIGAVSAANDQEFVRLIMGNQYVDMTLDNIARGEPMAVYNGSPEAPMFLGITINNIKVSFLCFAAGILTSFGTGLILLQNGIMLGSFQMFFYQHDLLWESALAVWLHGTLEIWAIIVAGAAGLALGNSWLFPGTYSRLESFRRGAKRGLKIVIGTVPVFIMAGFIEGFITRHTELPDMLRLGIILTSLAFIIFYYIYLPNRKKHFLENMESQKPKVAMYVKRSFGDKLNASFDFIKENWKILLKFTTYLLLPVSLIQALSLNGLMGGAFAMTAMSKTATVPDTASLLGFMSYYGLYMIVFMIGSILLTSMIYALIRTYNEREERLEGITLGILKPLLFRNIKRLLVMTLFSILVMLFVGLVVGLLAFLSLFTLFLTIPLLIAFVVPLALWAPIYLFEDITVMESFKKTFRLGFATWGGVFLISLIMGFIANVLQGVTMMPWYIATLVKYFFSLSDVGSETTVSAGYSFILYLLGIVQAFGAYLSMIFTFVGMAYQYGHASEVVDSVTVESDIDNFDNL
;
A
#
# COMPACT_ATOMS: atom_id res chain seq x y z
N MET A 1 21.02 -24.83 -37.93
CA MET A 1 22.32 -24.44 -38.53
C MET A 1 22.03 -23.65 -39.80
N LEU A 2 22.07 -22.33 -39.72
CA LEU A 2 22.06 -21.44 -40.89
C LEU A 2 23.46 -20.86 -41.00
N PRO A 3 24.05 -20.69 -42.18
CA PRO A 3 25.44 -20.28 -42.32
C PRO A 3 25.60 -18.81 -41.95
N VAL A 4 26.52 -18.54 -41.03
CA VAL A 4 27.02 -17.21 -40.69
C VAL A 4 27.67 -16.65 -41.96
N SER A 5 27.09 -15.61 -42.55
CA SER A 5 27.69 -14.90 -43.68
C SER A 5 28.93 -14.15 -43.17
N ASP A 6 30.07 -14.63 -43.61
CA ASP A 6 31.39 -14.03 -43.42
C ASP A 6 31.43 -12.64 -44.10
N LYS A 7 31.02 -11.59 -43.37
CA LYS A 7 31.26 -10.20 -43.75
C LYS A 7 32.71 -9.87 -43.47
N THR A 8 33.60 -10.24 -44.42
CA THR A 8 35.00 -9.81 -44.50
C THR A 8 35.06 -8.29 -44.47
N TYR A 9 35.47 -7.73 -43.33
CA TYR A 9 35.83 -6.33 -43.23
C TYR A 9 36.97 -6.01 -44.21
N PRO A 10 36.90 -4.90 -44.96
CA PRO A 10 37.91 -4.59 -45.95
C PRO A 10 39.28 -4.43 -45.26
N LYS A 11 40.28 -5.14 -45.80
CA LYS A 11 41.67 -5.17 -45.33
C LYS A 11 42.33 -3.77 -45.11
N SER A 12 41.75 -2.67 -45.62
CA SER A 12 42.22 -1.30 -45.51
C SER A 12 42.05 -0.67 -44.11
N LEU A 13 41.28 -1.29 -43.21
CA LEU A 13 41.06 -0.76 -41.86
C LEU A 13 42.11 -1.16 -40.83
N LYS A 14 42.93 -2.19 -41.12
CA LYS A 14 43.98 -2.68 -40.21
C LYS A 14 45.21 -1.75 -40.00
N SER A 15 45.33 -0.64 -40.73
CA SER A 15 46.44 0.31 -40.60
C SER A 15 46.03 1.79 -40.58
N MET A 16 44.79 2.08 -40.19
CA MET A 16 44.33 3.45 -40.17
C MET A 16 44.99 4.22 -39.02
N LYS A 17 45.68 5.37 -39.35
CA LYS A 17 46.23 6.24 -38.33
C LYS A 17 45.10 6.97 -37.57
N GLU A 18 45.29 7.18 -36.27
CA GLU A 18 44.29 7.84 -35.39
C GLU A 18 43.76 9.16 -35.99
N VAL A 19 44.66 10.01 -36.50
CA VAL A 19 44.25 11.29 -37.13
C VAL A 19 43.31 11.11 -38.31
N THR A 20 43.49 10.04 -39.09
CA THR A 20 42.61 9.73 -40.22
C THR A 20 41.25 9.23 -39.76
N PHE A 21 41.23 8.44 -38.69
CA PHE A 21 39.98 7.99 -38.05
C PHE A 21 39.17 9.17 -37.52
N ILE A 22 39.81 10.09 -36.81
CA ILE A 22 39.17 11.29 -36.27
C ILE A 22 38.61 12.16 -37.42
N ARG A 23 39.43 12.48 -38.42
CA ARG A 23 39.00 13.33 -39.56
C ARG A 23 37.80 12.76 -40.30
N ARG A 24 37.71 11.45 -40.40
CA ARG A 24 36.63 10.78 -41.14
C ARG A 24 35.29 10.76 -40.35
N ASN A 25 35.35 10.78 -39.04
CA ASN A 25 34.17 10.56 -38.19
C ASN A 25 33.81 11.79 -37.32
N ILE A 26 34.63 12.83 -37.26
CA ILE A 26 34.42 13.97 -36.35
C ILE A 26 33.10 14.70 -36.57
N GLU A 27 32.64 14.82 -37.83
CA GLU A 27 31.38 15.48 -38.14
C GLU A 27 30.18 14.63 -37.67
N LYS A 28 30.28 13.32 -37.79
CA LYS A 28 29.30 12.36 -37.30
C LYS A 28 29.19 12.45 -35.77
N TRP A 29 30.33 12.47 -35.06
CA TRP A 29 30.31 12.58 -33.59
C TRP A 29 29.78 13.91 -33.10
N LYS A 30 30.09 15.03 -33.75
CA LYS A 30 29.46 16.34 -33.49
C LYS A 30 27.96 16.32 -33.76
N GLY A 31 27.49 15.55 -34.74
CA GLY A 31 26.08 15.28 -34.97
C GLY A 31 25.45 14.54 -33.78
N THR A 32 26.13 13.54 -33.26
CA THR A 32 25.69 12.76 -32.09
C THR A 32 25.68 13.61 -30.79
N GLU A 33 26.62 14.57 -30.62
CA GLU A 33 26.52 15.53 -29.50
C GLU A 33 25.20 16.32 -29.55
N LYS A 34 24.83 16.83 -30.73
CA LYS A 34 23.54 17.53 -30.90
C LYS A 34 22.34 16.62 -30.62
N VAL A 35 22.45 15.34 -30.98
CA VAL A 35 21.42 14.33 -30.66
C VAL A 35 21.28 14.18 -29.15
N VAL A 36 22.37 14.15 -28.39
CA VAL A 36 22.34 14.11 -26.92
C VAL A 36 21.71 15.38 -26.34
N GLU A 37 22.08 16.57 -26.84
CA GLU A 37 21.50 17.83 -26.38
C GLU A 37 20.00 17.94 -26.68
N GLN A 38 19.52 17.35 -27.76
CA GLN A 38 18.13 17.39 -28.21
C GLN A 38 17.35 16.10 -27.93
N ALA A 39 17.91 15.19 -27.15
CA ALA A 39 17.35 13.85 -26.91
C ALA A 39 15.88 13.83 -26.46
N ALA A 40 15.45 14.87 -25.73
CA ALA A 40 14.07 14.99 -25.26
C ALA A 40 13.02 15.11 -26.38
N ASN A 41 13.43 15.54 -27.58
CA ASN A 41 12.55 15.80 -28.74
C ASN A 41 12.67 14.74 -29.83
N LEU A 42 13.59 13.78 -29.70
CA LEU A 42 13.85 12.76 -30.71
C LEU A 42 13.07 11.47 -30.43
N SER A 43 12.83 10.70 -31.50
CA SER A 43 12.20 9.38 -31.36
C SER A 43 13.16 8.37 -30.72
N PRO A 44 12.66 7.33 -30.02
CA PRO A 44 13.49 6.27 -29.46
C PRO A 44 14.35 5.55 -30.51
N ASP A 45 13.83 5.39 -31.73
CA ASP A 45 14.55 4.73 -32.82
C ASP A 45 15.77 5.56 -33.26
N GLN A 46 15.63 6.88 -33.37
CA GLN A 46 16.75 7.78 -33.71
C GLN A 46 17.85 7.78 -32.66
N LEU A 47 17.49 7.68 -31.38
CA LEU A 47 18.46 7.54 -30.28
C LEU A 47 19.16 6.18 -30.31
N ALA A 48 18.43 5.11 -30.59
CA ALA A 48 18.98 3.75 -30.71
C ALA A 48 19.94 3.62 -31.89
N ASP A 49 19.60 4.20 -33.05
CA ASP A 49 20.47 4.21 -34.23
C ASP A 49 21.77 4.98 -33.96
N ALA A 50 21.67 6.18 -33.36
CA ALA A 50 22.84 6.99 -32.99
C ALA A 50 23.73 6.25 -31.97
N TYR A 51 23.15 5.54 -31.01
CA TYR A 51 23.89 4.74 -30.03
C TYR A 51 24.60 3.56 -30.68
N THR A 52 23.93 2.84 -31.56
CA THR A 52 24.50 1.69 -32.28
C THR A 52 25.69 2.10 -33.13
N GLU A 53 25.58 3.21 -33.86
CA GLU A 53 26.69 3.74 -34.65
C GLU A 53 27.86 4.23 -33.79
N LEU A 54 27.57 4.92 -32.69
CA LEU A 54 28.61 5.45 -31.79
C LEU A 54 29.35 4.31 -31.08
N THR A 55 28.67 3.28 -30.64
CA THR A 55 29.28 2.11 -29.98
C THR A 55 30.17 1.31 -30.92
N ALA A 56 29.82 1.23 -32.22
CA ALA A 56 30.68 0.63 -33.21
C ALA A 56 32.02 1.42 -33.39
N ASP A 57 31.95 2.75 -33.43
CA ASP A 57 33.13 3.60 -33.50
C ASP A 57 33.95 3.54 -32.20
N LEU A 58 33.30 3.45 -31.04
CA LEU A 58 33.97 3.28 -29.75
C LEU A 58 34.70 1.94 -29.68
N ALA A 59 34.08 0.84 -30.08
CA ALA A 59 34.68 -0.49 -30.13
C ALA A 59 35.94 -0.51 -31.03
N PHE A 60 35.87 0.17 -32.18
CA PHE A 60 37.03 0.35 -33.05
C PHE A 60 38.15 1.15 -32.36
N ALA A 61 37.80 2.25 -31.71
CA ALA A 61 38.75 3.09 -31.00
C ALA A 61 39.42 2.34 -29.81
N GLN A 62 38.65 1.58 -29.03
CA GLN A 62 39.16 0.74 -27.94
C GLN A 62 40.14 -0.33 -28.44
N THR A 63 39.87 -0.92 -29.60
CA THR A 63 40.74 -1.96 -30.19
C THR A 63 42.03 -1.39 -30.75
N HIS A 64 42.01 -0.20 -31.37
CA HIS A 64 43.15 0.31 -32.12
C HIS A 64 43.87 1.48 -31.41
N PHE A 65 43.17 2.19 -30.51
CA PHE A 65 43.69 3.41 -29.82
C PHE A 65 43.30 3.41 -28.33
N PRO A 66 43.56 2.35 -27.55
CA PRO A 66 42.99 2.15 -26.21
C PRO A 66 43.36 3.27 -25.21
N THR A 67 44.51 3.88 -25.34
CA THR A 67 45.00 4.95 -24.44
C THR A 67 44.78 6.37 -24.98
N SER A 68 44.08 6.50 -26.11
CA SER A 68 43.86 7.77 -26.77
C SER A 68 42.76 8.60 -26.11
N ARG A 69 42.91 9.94 -26.19
CA ARG A 69 41.83 10.89 -25.79
C ARG A 69 40.55 10.69 -26.57
N ILE A 70 40.64 10.19 -27.80
CA ILE A 70 39.45 9.93 -28.61
C ILE A 70 38.59 8.79 -28.04
N THR A 71 39.22 7.76 -27.48
CA THR A 71 38.52 6.66 -26.83
C THR A 71 37.76 7.14 -25.59
N ILE A 72 38.40 8.02 -24.79
CA ILE A 72 37.73 8.65 -23.63
C ILE A 72 36.56 9.52 -24.08
N TYR A 73 36.72 10.31 -25.14
CA TYR A 73 35.68 11.16 -25.69
C TYR A 73 34.48 10.34 -26.16
N LEU A 74 34.71 9.28 -26.97
CA LEU A 74 33.65 8.42 -27.48
C LEU A 74 32.95 7.67 -26.35
N ASN A 75 33.69 7.23 -25.33
CA ASN A 75 33.10 6.57 -24.17
C ASN A 75 32.17 7.52 -23.38
N ASN A 76 32.61 8.77 -23.17
CA ASN A 76 31.77 9.76 -22.49
C ASN A 76 30.51 10.10 -23.29
N LEU A 77 30.66 10.21 -24.61
CA LEU A 77 29.52 10.48 -25.50
C LEU A 77 28.53 9.29 -25.55
N ALA A 78 29.07 8.06 -25.59
CA ALA A 78 28.25 6.84 -25.53
C ALA A 78 27.53 6.72 -24.19
N SER A 79 28.20 7.03 -23.08
CA SER A 79 27.60 7.05 -21.75
C SER A 79 26.51 8.12 -21.62
N ALA A 80 26.72 9.31 -22.18
CA ALA A 80 25.72 10.37 -22.20
C ALA A 80 24.47 9.95 -22.99
N LEU A 81 24.64 9.36 -24.18
CA LEU A 81 23.55 8.89 -25.02
C LEU A 81 22.82 7.70 -24.38
N HIS A 82 23.56 6.76 -23.78
CA HIS A 82 23.00 5.65 -23.00
C HIS A 82 22.10 6.19 -21.85
N ASN A 83 22.60 7.17 -21.10
CA ASN A 83 21.83 7.78 -20.03
C ASN A 83 20.54 8.45 -20.52
N GLU A 84 20.54 9.06 -21.71
CA GLU A 84 19.32 9.64 -22.29
C GLU A 84 18.34 8.57 -22.81
N ILE A 85 18.81 7.46 -23.39
CA ILE A 85 17.98 6.31 -23.82
C ILE A 85 17.30 5.67 -22.61
N TYR A 86 18.05 5.44 -21.53
CA TYR A 86 17.56 4.79 -20.31
C TYR A 86 17.05 5.78 -19.27
N ARG A 87 17.05 7.08 -19.57
CA ARG A 87 16.45 8.09 -18.72
C ARG A 87 14.97 7.80 -18.55
N SER A 88 14.58 7.31 -17.37
CA SER A 88 13.17 7.16 -17.06
C SER A 88 12.52 8.53 -17.19
N LYS A 89 11.59 8.67 -18.14
CA LYS A 89 10.81 9.91 -18.27
C LYS A 89 10.19 10.18 -16.91
N ARG A 90 10.56 11.29 -16.27
CA ARG A 90 9.86 11.77 -15.06
C ARG A 90 8.38 11.73 -15.37
N GLU A 91 7.62 10.95 -14.64
CA GLU A 91 6.17 10.93 -14.79
C GLU A 91 5.69 12.36 -14.57
N LYS A 92 5.14 12.94 -15.62
CA LYS A 92 4.63 14.30 -15.56
C LYS A 92 3.45 14.31 -14.59
N TRP A 93 3.29 15.33 -13.78
CA TRP A 93 2.12 15.57 -12.93
C TRP A 93 0.79 15.38 -13.68
N THR A 94 0.80 15.57 -15.00
CA THR A 94 -0.29 15.27 -15.92
C THR A 94 -0.78 13.81 -15.83
N ARG A 95 0.04 12.86 -15.39
CA ARG A 95 -0.39 11.46 -15.21
C ARG A 95 -1.41 11.32 -14.07
N ILE A 96 -1.24 12.09 -12.99
CA ILE A 96 -2.21 12.13 -11.90
C ILE A 96 -3.56 12.59 -12.44
N ILE A 97 -3.58 13.69 -13.19
CA ILE A 97 -4.81 14.21 -13.82
C ILE A 97 -5.40 13.19 -14.80
N THR A 98 -4.55 12.55 -15.62
CA THR A 98 -4.98 11.53 -16.59
C THR A 98 -5.59 10.30 -15.89
N PHE A 99 -5.11 9.93 -14.71
CA PHE A 99 -5.68 8.83 -13.92
C PHE A 99 -7.16 9.09 -13.61
N TRP A 100 -7.49 10.24 -13.00
CA TRP A 100 -8.89 10.56 -12.67
C TRP A 100 -9.74 10.98 -13.85
N THR A 101 -9.17 11.59 -14.91
CA THR A 101 -9.96 12.08 -16.05
C THR A 101 -10.17 11.03 -17.15
N ARG A 102 -9.32 9.99 -17.21
CA ARG A 102 -9.39 8.97 -18.26
C ARG A 102 -9.42 7.54 -17.72
N GLU A 103 -8.46 7.16 -16.85
CA GLU A 103 -8.32 5.76 -16.44
C GLU A 103 -9.46 5.30 -15.53
N VAL A 104 -9.83 6.09 -14.53
CA VAL A 104 -10.94 5.75 -13.62
C VAL A 104 -12.27 5.68 -14.37
N PRO A 105 -12.70 6.66 -15.19
CA PRO A 105 -13.93 6.56 -15.97
C PRO A 105 -13.94 5.37 -16.94
N GLN A 106 -12.81 5.05 -17.58
CA GLN A 106 -12.71 3.89 -18.46
C GLN A 106 -12.86 2.57 -17.69
N THR A 107 -12.23 2.48 -16.52
CA THR A 107 -12.34 1.31 -15.64
C THR A 107 -13.75 1.16 -15.07
N MET A 108 -14.42 2.27 -14.79
CA MET A 108 -15.82 2.29 -14.35
C MET A 108 -16.80 1.87 -15.45
N HIS A 109 -16.51 2.18 -16.72
CA HIS A 109 -17.29 1.66 -17.85
C HIS A 109 -17.37 0.13 -17.82
N ASP A 110 -16.21 -0.52 -17.61
CA ASP A 110 -16.13 -1.98 -17.55
C ASP A 110 -16.79 -2.58 -16.31
N ALA A 111 -17.01 -1.77 -15.26
CA ALA A 111 -17.57 -2.17 -13.97
C ALA A 111 -19.01 -1.67 -13.73
N GLN A 112 -19.73 -1.21 -14.76
CA GLN A 112 -21.10 -0.68 -14.60
C GLN A 112 -22.08 -1.73 -14.06
N ARG A 113 -21.91 -3.00 -14.43
CA ARG A 113 -22.73 -4.10 -13.95
C ARG A 113 -22.52 -4.33 -12.46
N GLU A 114 -21.27 -4.36 -12.03
CA GLU A 114 -20.90 -4.50 -10.62
C GLU A 114 -21.35 -3.29 -9.81
N LEU A 115 -21.32 -2.08 -10.38
CA LEU A 115 -21.84 -0.87 -9.77
C LEU A 115 -23.36 -0.97 -9.51
N LEU A 116 -24.11 -1.43 -10.49
CA LEU A 116 -25.55 -1.63 -10.34
C LEU A 116 -25.86 -2.67 -9.25
N ILE A 117 -25.14 -3.81 -9.25
CA ILE A 117 -25.32 -4.86 -8.24
C ILE A 117 -24.99 -4.32 -6.85
N SER A 118 -23.88 -3.60 -6.71
CA SER A 118 -23.47 -2.96 -5.46
C SER A 118 -24.54 -1.99 -4.93
N PHE A 119 -25.07 -1.16 -5.82
CA PHE A 119 -26.17 -0.25 -5.49
C PHE A 119 -27.43 -0.98 -5.04
N ILE A 120 -27.83 -2.05 -5.74
CA ILE A 120 -29.02 -2.85 -5.38
C ILE A 120 -28.82 -3.49 -4.00
N ILE A 121 -27.66 -4.11 -3.74
CA ILE A 121 -27.35 -4.71 -2.43
C ILE A 121 -27.47 -3.65 -1.34
N PHE A 122 -26.85 -2.49 -1.53
CA PHE A 122 -26.89 -1.42 -0.55
C PHE A 122 -28.31 -0.88 -0.31
N ALA A 123 -29.06 -0.61 -1.38
CA ALA A 123 -30.42 -0.07 -1.30
C ALA A 123 -31.39 -1.06 -0.62
N VAL A 124 -31.31 -2.35 -0.96
CA VAL A 124 -32.11 -3.40 -0.30
C VAL A 124 -31.74 -3.51 1.18
N SER A 125 -30.42 -3.43 1.49
CA SER A 125 -29.95 -3.46 2.87
C SER A 125 -30.45 -2.26 3.68
N ALA A 126 -30.46 -1.06 3.09
CA ALA A 126 -30.99 0.13 3.73
C ALA A 126 -32.51 0.00 3.98
N LEU A 127 -33.27 -0.58 3.04
CA LEU A 127 -34.67 -0.87 3.22
C LEU A 127 -34.92 -1.88 4.36
N ILE A 128 -34.09 -2.95 4.42
CA ILE A 128 -34.17 -3.92 5.53
C ILE A 128 -33.91 -3.23 6.86
N GLY A 129 -32.86 -2.39 6.94
CA GLY A 129 -32.54 -1.62 8.14
C GLY A 129 -33.70 -0.70 8.58
N ALA A 130 -34.29 0.03 7.64
CA ALA A 130 -35.42 0.91 7.91
C ALA A 130 -36.67 0.14 8.39
N VAL A 131 -37.04 -0.95 7.70
CA VAL A 131 -38.20 -1.78 8.08
C VAL A 131 -37.99 -2.44 9.45
N SER A 132 -36.77 -2.96 9.72
CA SER A 132 -36.47 -3.57 11.02
C SER A 132 -36.54 -2.54 12.15
N ALA A 133 -35.96 -1.37 11.96
CA ALA A 133 -35.98 -0.26 12.93
C ALA A 133 -37.40 0.28 13.15
N ALA A 134 -38.27 0.24 12.12
CA ALA A 134 -39.67 0.66 12.24
C ALA A 134 -40.47 -0.27 13.16
N ASN A 135 -40.12 -1.55 13.21
CA ASN A 135 -40.87 -2.57 13.96
C ASN A 135 -40.25 -2.92 15.32
N ASP A 136 -38.97 -2.61 15.53
CA ASP A 136 -38.23 -2.96 16.75
C ASP A 136 -37.27 -1.86 17.16
N GLN A 137 -37.52 -1.20 18.30
CA GLN A 137 -36.66 -0.15 18.84
C GLN A 137 -35.30 -0.70 19.36
N GLU A 138 -35.29 -1.95 19.86
CA GLU A 138 -34.04 -2.60 20.29
C GLU A 138 -33.12 -2.86 19.10
N PHE A 139 -33.68 -3.08 17.90
CA PHE A 139 -32.89 -3.21 16.69
C PHE A 139 -32.04 -1.96 16.40
N VAL A 140 -32.60 -0.76 16.61
CA VAL A 140 -31.87 0.50 16.46
C VAL A 140 -30.68 0.55 17.43
N ARG A 141 -30.90 0.15 18.69
CA ARG A 141 -29.85 0.09 19.72
C ARG A 141 -28.77 -0.95 19.38
N LEU A 142 -29.18 -2.08 18.82
CA LEU A 142 -28.26 -3.12 18.37
C LEU A 142 -27.31 -2.62 17.24
N ILE A 143 -27.84 -1.86 16.28
CA ILE A 143 -27.10 -1.41 15.11
C ILE A 143 -26.25 -0.17 15.41
N MET A 144 -26.81 0.82 16.11
CA MET A 144 -26.17 2.11 16.37
C MET A 144 -25.39 2.14 17.71
N GLY A 145 -25.68 1.21 18.60
CA GLY A 145 -25.14 1.14 19.95
C GLY A 145 -25.93 1.98 20.96
N ASN A 146 -26.08 1.46 22.18
CA ASN A 146 -26.84 2.11 23.25
C ASN A 146 -26.34 3.53 23.55
N GLN A 147 -25.02 3.70 23.65
CA GLN A 147 -24.43 5.00 23.96
C GLN A 147 -24.76 6.08 22.92
N TYR A 148 -24.76 5.72 21.64
CA TYR A 148 -25.10 6.66 20.56
C TYR A 148 -26.58 7.02 20.59
N VAL A 149 -27.47 6.03 20.78
CA VAL A 149 -28.90 6.26 20.85
C VAL A 149 -29.29 7.12 22.06
N ASP A 150 -28.73 6.81 23.24
CA ASP A 150 -29.01 7.58 24.46
C ASP A 150 -28.53 9.03 24.33
N MET A 151 -27.29 9.23 23.83
CA MET A 151 -26.77 10.58 23.55
C MET A 151 -27.64 11.35 22.55
N THR A 152 -28.12 10.67 21.50
CA THR A 152 -28.98 11.31 20.50
C THR A 152 -30.34 11.68 21.06
N LEU A 153 -30.95 10.83 21.90
CA LEU A 153 -32.20 11.13 22.60
C LEU A 153 -32.04 12.32 23.55
N ASP A 154 -30.94 12.39 24.28
CA ASP A 154 -30.61 13.56 25.13
C ASP A 154 -30.44 14.85 24.31
N ASN A 155 -29.85 14.76 23.13
CA ASN A 155 -29.69 15.90 22.22
C ASN A 155 -31.06 16.34 21.66
N ILE A 156 -31.92 15.40 21.29
CA ILE A 156 -33.29 15.67 20.84
C ILE A 156 -34.09 16.37 21.95
N ALA A 157 -34.01 15.88 23.19
CA ALA A 157 -34.64 16.50 24.35
C ALA A 157 -34.18 17.93 24.63
N ARG A 158 -32.93 18.26 24.26
CA ARG A 158 -32.40 19.62 24.36
C ARG A 158 -32.70 20.51 23.16
N GLY A 159 -33.35 19.99 22.12
CA GLY A 159 -33.67 20.71 20.89
C GLY A 159 -32.50 20.81 19.91
N GLU A 160 -31.43 20.03 20.10
CA GLU A 160 -30.23 20.02 19.27
C GLU A 160 -29.94 18.62 18.72
N PRO A 161 -30.83 18.04 17.89
CA PRO A 161 -30.74 16.63 17.47
C PRO A 161 -29.43 16.30 16.73
N MET A 162 -28.80 17.29 16.07
CA MET A 162 -27.57 17.12 15.28
C MET A 162 -26.29 17.55 16.07
N ALA A 163 -26.38 17.76 17.38
CA ALA A 163 -25.24 18.18 18.22
C ALA A 163 -24.06 17.20 18.20
N VAL A 164 -24.25 15.96 17.74
CA VAL A 164 -23.19 14.97 17.56
C VAL A 164 -22.05 15.48 16.66
N TYR A 165 -22.35 16.35 15.69
CA TYR A 165 -21.35 16.94 14.80
C TYR A 165 -20.52 18.06 15.45
N ASN A 166 -20.89 18.53 16.65
CA ASN A 166 -20.19 19.56 17.41
C ASN A 166 -19.24 18.99 18.49
N GLY A 167 -19.21 17.66 18.65
CA GLY A 167 -18.51 16.99 19.74
C GLY A 167 -16.97 16.98 19.65
N SER A 168 -16.38 17.39 18.53
CA SER A 168 -14.92 17.39 18.31
C SER A 168 -14.47 18.62 17.52
N PRO A 169 -13.19 19.08 17.66
CA PRO A 169 -12.64 20.11 16.80
C PRO A 169 -12.67 19.74 15.32
N GLU A 170 -12.76 20.72 14.43
CA GLU A 170 -12.98 20.53 12.98
C GLU A 170 -11.92 19.67 12.29
N ALA A 171 -10.64 20.02 12.45
CA ALA A 171 -9.55 19.34 11.75
C ALA A 171 -9.34 17.88 12.20
N PRO A 172 -9.35 17.53 13.49
CA PRO A 172 -9.33 16.14 13.94
C PRO A 172 -10.56 15.34 13.45
N MET A 173 -11.75 15.95 13.45
CA MET A 173 -12.96 15.32 12.95
C MET A 173 -12.85 15.01 11.45
N PHE A 174 -12.47 16.00 10.64
CA PHE A 174 -12.21 15.84 9.20
C PHE A 174 -11.23 14.69 8.92
N LEU A 175 -10.06 14.67 9.59
CA LEU A 175 -9.05 13.65 9.37
C LEU A 175 -9.54 12.27 9.83
N GLY A 176 -10.16 12.18 10.99
CA GLY A 176 -10.67 10.93 11.54
C GLY A 176 -11.71 10.29 10.63
N ILE A 177 -12.69 11.07 10.18
CA ILE A 177 -13.76 10.61 9.28
C ILE A 177 -13.19 10.22 7.92
N THR A 178 -12.37 11.07 7.31
CA THR A 178 -11.77 10.80 6.00
C THR A 178 -10.96 9.50 6.03
N ILE A 179 -10.11 9.31 7.03
CA ILE A 179 -9.29 8.09 7.17
C ILE A 179 -10.18 6.86 7.40
N ASN A 180 -11.20 6.98 8.27
CA ASN A 180 -12.13 5.89 8.54
C ASN A 180 -12.86 5.45 7.26
N ASN A 181 -13.40 6.38 6.50
CA ASN A 181 -14.19 6.09 5.30
C ASN A 181 -13.33 5.53 4.15
N ILE A 182 -12.12 6.06 3.97
CA ILE A 182 -11.14 5.46 3.07
C ILE A 182 -10.83 4.02 3.52
N LYS A 183 -10.59 3.77 4.80
CA LYS A 183 -10.33 2.43 5.34
C LYS A 183 -11.50 1.47 5.08
N VAL A 184 -12.74 1.89 5.34
CA VAL A 184 -13.96 1.09 5.09
C VAL A 184 -14.09 0.76 3.60
N SER A 185 -13.85 1.72 2.71
CA SER A 185 -13.92 1.51 1.26
C SER A 185 -12.89 0.49 0.76
N PHE A 186 -11.67 0.58 1.25
CA PHE A 186 -10.64 -0.39 0.90
C PHE A 186 -10.89 -1.77 1.52
N LEU A 187 -11.47 -1.82 2.72
CA LEU A 187 -11.90 -3.08 3.33
C LEU A 187 -13.03 -3.72 2.50
N CYS A 188 -13.98 -2.93 2.03
CA CYS A 188 -15.05 -3.38 1.14
C CYS A 188 -14.50 -3.99 -0.17
N PHE A 189 -13.50 -3.33 -0.77
CA PHE A 189 -12.78 -3.87 -1.92
C PHE A 189 -12.02 -5.16 -1.60
N ALA A 190 -11.24 -5.16 -0.51
CA ALA A 190 -10.42 -6.31 -0.12
C ALA A 190 -11.25 -7.52 0.28
N ALA A 191 -12.43 -7.32 0.85
CA ALA A 191 -13.36 -8.39 1.17
C ALA A 191 -13.81 -9.18 -0.08
N GLY A 192 -13.68 -8.60 -1.28
CA GLY A 192 -13.81 -9.30 -2.55
C GLY A 192 -12.83 -10.47 -2.75
N ILE A 193 -11.72 -10.52 -2.00
CA ILE A 193 -10.82 -11.70 -1.95
C ILE A 193 -11.55 -12.92 -1.40
N LEU A 194 -12.45 -12.73 -0.42
CA LEU A 194 -13.32 -13.76 0.14
C LEU A 194 -14.55 -14.01 -0.76
N THR A 195 -14.38 -13.84 -2.05
CA THR A 195 -15.45 -13.82 -3.06
C THR A 195 -16.33 -12.57 -2.96
N SER A 196 -17.27 -12.43 -3.91
CA SER A 196 -18.25 -11.32 -3.89
C SER A 196 -19.11 -11.26 -2.62
N PHE A 197 -19.21 -12.37 -1.87
CA PHE A 197 -19.95 -12.45 -0.62
C PHE A 197 -19.37 -11.56 0.48
N GLY A 198 -18.02 -11.53 0.64
CA GLY A 198 -17.38 -10.68 1.65
C GLY A 198 -17.68 -9.19 1.44
N THR A 199 -17.59 -8.72 0.19
CA THR A 199 -18.01 -7.36 -0.17
C THR A 199 -19.49 -7.13 0.11
N GLY A 200 -20.35 -8.10 -0.22
CA GLY A 200 -21.79 -8.05 0.03
C GLY A 200 -22.13 -7.84 1.51
N LEU A 201 -21.41 -8.51 2.42
CA LEU A 201 -21.59 -8.34 3.88
C LEU A 201 -21.27 -6.92 4.36
N ILE A 202 -20.21 -6.30 3.84
CA ILE A 202 -19.85 -4.93 4.21
C ILE A 202 -20.88 -3.93 3.67
N LEU A 203 -21.35 -4.12 2.43
CA LEU A 203 -22.43 -3.31 1.86
C LEU A 203 -23.73 -3.47 2.67
N LEU A 204 -24.06 -4.71 3.06
CA LEU A 204 -25.21 -5.02 3.89
C LEU A 204 -25.17 -4.27 5.23
N GLN A 205 -24.04 -4.35 5.93
CA GLN A 205 -23.85 -3.69 7.22
C GLN A 205 -24.02 -2.16 7.11
N ASN A 206 -23.36 -1.53 6.12
CA ASN A 206 -23.46 -0.08 5.91
C ASN A 206 -24.87 0.35 5.48
N GLY A 207 -25.52 -0.44 4.62
CA GLY A 207 -26.90 -0.16 4.21
C GLY A 207 -27.88 -0.27 5.37
N ILE A 208 -27.83 -1.36 6.17
CA ILE A 208 -28.68 -1.53 7.36
C ILE A 208 -28.49 -0.37 8.33
N MET A 209 -27.23 0.04 8.57
CA MET A 209 -26.94 1.16 9.46
C MET A 209 -27.59 2.46 8.97
N LEU A 210 -27.47 2.79 7.68
CA LEU A 210 -28.10 3.99 7.10
C LEU A 210 -29.62 3.94 7.21
N GLY A 211 -30.23 2.80 6.86
CA GLY A 211 -31.69 2.62 6.93
C GLY A 211 -32.24 2.76 8.35
N SER A 212 -31.58 2.12 9.31
CA SER A 212 -31.94 2.21 10.73
C SER A 212 -31.81 3.63 11.26
N PHE A 213 -30.72 4.33 10.88
CA PHE A 213 -30.50 5.72 11.26
C PHE A 213 -31.62 6.65 10.77
N GLN A 214 -31.95 6.59 9.49
CA GLN A 214 -32.98 7.46 8.92
C GLN A 214 -34.36 7.14 9.50
N MET A 215 -34.68 5.86 9.75
CA MET A 215 -35.94 5.46 10.37
C MET A 215 -36.03 5.92 11.83
N PHE A 216 -34.96 5.87 12.59
CA PHE A 216 -34.89 6.39 13.95
C PHE A 216 -35.30 7.87 14.01
N PHE A 217 -34.72 8.71 13.14
CA PHE A 217 -35.08 10.13 13.08
C PHE A 217 -36.49 10.36 12.53
N TYR A 218 -36.96 9.52 11.62
CA TYR A 218 -38.36 9.56 11.15
C TYR A 218 -39.36 9.33 12.30
N GLN A 219 -39.09 8.38 13.18
CA GLN A 219 -39.94 8.08 14.36
C GLN A 219 -39.99 9.21 15.40
N HIS A 220 -39.01 10.14 15.34
CA HIS A 220 -38.97 11.32 16.23
C HIS A 220 -39.36 12.61 15.51
N ASP A 221 -40.03 12.52 14.34
CA ASP A 221 -40.45 13.67 13.51
C ASP A 221 -39.29 14.59 13.03
N LEU A 222 -38.07 14.05 12.95
CA LEU A 222 -36.84 14.78 12.61
C LEU A 222 -36.21 14.31 11.28
N LEU A 223 -37.01 13.69 10.39
CA LEU A 223 -36.51 13.15 9.13
C LEU A 223 -35.89 14.25 8.25
N TRP A 224 -36.52 15.43 8.17
CA TRP A 224 -36.05 16.51 7.32
C TRP A 224 -34.71 17.07 7.77
N GLU A 225 -34.58 17.35 9.06
CA GLU A 225 -33.35 17.85 9.67
C GLU A 225 -32.21 16.83 9.54
N SER A 226 -32.49 15.56 9.82
CA SER A 226 -31.50 14.49 9.68
C SER A 226 -31.11 14.25 8.24
N ALA A 227 -32.05 14.31 7.29
CA ALA A 227 -31.76 14.16 5.87
C ALA A 227 -30.87 15.31 5.37
N LEU A 228 -31.17 16.56 5.68
CA LEU A 228 -30.33 17.69 5.29
C LEU A 228 -28.94 17.65 5.92
N ALA A 229 -28.80 17.15 7.13
CA ALA A 229 -27.49 17.02 7.78
C ALA A 229 -26.68 15.86 7.19
N VAL A 230 -27.28 14.66 7.11
CA VAL A 230 -26.57 13.45 6.69
C VAL A 230 -26.28 13.44 5.19
N TRP A 231 -27.24 13.78 4.34
CA TRP A 231 -27.04 13.74 2.90
C TRP A 231 -26.14 14.87 2.38
N LEU A 232 -25.85 15.88 3.20
CA LEU A 232 -24.92 16.97 2.84
C LEU A 232 -23.53 16.40 2.46
N HIS A 233 -22.99 15.49 3.25
CA HIS A 233 -21.75 14.76 3.03
C HIS A 233 -21.99 13.32 2.54
N GLY A 234 -23.03 12.68 3.06
CA GLY A 234 -23.39 11.29 2.78
C GLY A 234 -23.71 11.02 1.32
N THR A 235 -24.16 12.03 0.55
CA THR A 235 -24.33 11.89 -0.91
C THR A 235 -23.02 11.46 -1.59
N LEU A 236 -21.88 12.04 -1.19
CA LEU A 236 -20.58 11.66 -1.72
C LEU A 236 -20.06 10.38 -1.09
N GLU A 237 -20.16 10.25 0.22
CA GLU A 237 -19.61 9.15 1.00
C GLU A 237 -20.29 7.81 0.68
N ILE A 238 -21.62 7.75 0.73
CA ILE A 238 -22.41 6.54 0.48
C ILE A 238 -22.17 6.05 -0.95
N TRP A 239 -22.16 6.96 -1.92
CA TRP A 239 -21.84 6.59 -3.29
C TRP A 239 -20.40 6.10 -3.45
N ALA A 240 -19.43 6.70 -2.77
CA ALA A 240 -18.06 6.22 -2.78
C ALA A 240 -17.93 4.81 -2.17
N ILE A 241 -18.71 4.48 -1.13
CA ILE A 241 -18.79 3.11 -0.58
C ILE A 241 -19.43 2.15 -1.59
N ILE A 242 -20.49 2.55 -2.28
CA ILE A 242 -21.14 1.75 -3.34
C ILE A 242 -20.16 1.49 -4.50
N VAL A 243 -19.39 2.49 -4.90
CA VAL A 243 -18.34 2.36 -5.93
C VAL A 243 -17.22 1.43 -5.46
N ALA A 244 -16.80 1.52 -4.19
CA ALA A 244 -15.84 0.59 -3.59
C ALA A 244 -16.40 -0.85 -3.52
N GLY A 245 -17.70 -0.99 -3.29
CA GLY A 245 -18.42 -2.26 -3.40
C GLY A 245 -18.36 -2.84 -4.82
N ALA A 246 -18.57 -2.02 -5.84
CA ALA A 246 -18.41 -2.44 -7.22
C ALA A 246 -16.97 -2.95 -7.51
N ALA A 247 -15.95 -2.28 -6.95
CA ALA A 247 -14.57 -2.72 -7.05
C ALA A 247 -14.34 -4.09 -6.39
N GLY A 248 -14.92 -4.33 -5.21
CA GLY A 248 -14.82 -5.60 -4.51
C GLY A 248 -15.59 -6.73 -5.21
N LEU A 249 -16.77 -6.44 -5.75
CA LEU A 249 -17.53 -7.39 -6.58
C LEU A 249 -16.76 -7.74 -7.86
N ALA A 250 -16.12 -6.77 -8.52
CA ALA A 250 -15.28 -7.01 -9.69
C ALA A 250 -14.08 -7.91 -9.36
N LEU A 251 -13.46 -7.75 -8.19
CA LEU A 251 -12.41 -8.63 -7.69
C LEU A 251 -12.93 -10.05 -7.43
N GLY A 252 -14.02 -10.19 -6.68
CA GLY A 252 -14.61 -11.47 -6.32
C GLY A 252 -15.13 -12.24 -7.54
N ASN A 253 -15.82 -11.57 -8.46
CA ASN A 253 -16.28 -12.15 -9.71
C ASN A 253 -15.13 -12.66 -10.59
N SER A 254 -14.01 -11.94 -10.61
CA SER A 254 -12.84 -12.36 -11.41
C SER A 254 -12.22 -13.67 -10.91
N TRP A 255 -12.32 -13.93 -9.61
CA TRP A 255 -11.89 -15.19 -9.00
C TRP A 255 -12.88 -16.33 -9.26
N LEU A 256 -14.19 -16.06 -9.10
CA LEU A 256 -15.26 -17.05 -9.25
C LEU A 256 -15.48 -17.44 -10.73
N PHE A 257 -15.45 -16.45 -11.61
CA PHE A 257 -15.79 -16.59 -13.04
C PHE A 257 -14.61 -16.13 -13.92
N PRO A 258 -13.52 -16.91 -13.99
CA PRO A 258 -12.29 -16.50 -14.68
C PRO A 258 -12.41 -16.40 -16.20
N GLY A 259 -13.50 -16.92 -16.80
CA GLY A 259 -13.69 -16.95 -18.25
C GLY A 259 -12.63 -17.81 -18.94
N THR A 260 -12.00 -17.28 -19.99
CA THR A 260 -10.93 -17.96 -20.75
C THR A 260 -9.55 -17.85 -20.10
N TYR A 261 -9.40 -17.06 -19.04
CA TYR A 261 -8.13 -16.85 -18.33
C TYR A 261 -7.92 -17.90 -17.23
N SER A 262 -6.65 -18.14 -16.87
CA SER A 262 -6.38 -18.87 -15.64
C SER A 262 -6.94 -18.08 -14.43
N ARG A 263 -7.37 -18.79 -13.37
CA ARG A 263 -7.95 -18.13 -12.16
C ARG A 263 -7.06 -17.03 -11.61
N LEU A 264 -5.76 -17.26 -11.56
CA LEU A 264 -4.80 -16.28 -11.05
C LEU A 264 -4.68 -15.05 -11.96
N GLU A 265 -4.70 -15.24 -13.29
CA GLU A 265 -4.62 -14.11 -14.22
C GLU A 265 -5.92 -13.30 -14.22
N SER A 266 -7.07 -13.97 -14.16
CA SER A 266 -8.37 -13.31 -14.03
C SER A 266 -8.43 -12.50 -12.71
N PHE A 267 -8.03 -13.10 -11.59
CA PHE A 267 -7.93 -12.43 -10.30
C PHE A 267 -7.04 -11.18 -10.35
N ARG A 268 -5.86 -11.30 -10.98
CA ARG A 268 -4.94 -10.15 -11.15
C ARG A 268 -5.58 -9.01 -11.92
N ARG A 269 -6.29 -9.32 -13.01
CA ARG A 269 -6.99 -8.33 -13.83
C ARG A 269 -8.11 -7.66 -13.02
N GLY A 270 -8.89 -8.46 -12.28
CA GLY A 270 -9.92 -7.96 -11.37
C GLY A 270 -9.35 -7.10 -10.24
N ALA A 271 -8.26 -7.52 -9.62
CA ALA A 271 -7.58 -6.76 -8.58
C ALA A 271 -7.05 -5.42 -9.10
N LYS A 272 -6.39 -5.40 -10.27
CA LYS A 272 -5.90 -4.17 -10.89
C LYS A 272 -7.05 -3.22 -11.25
N ARG A 273 -8.16 -3.76 -11.79
CA ARG A 273 -9.38 -3.00 -12.11
C ARG A 273 -10.01 -2.42 -10.84
N GLY A 274 -10.25 -3.26 -9.84
CA GLY A 274 -10.86 -2.84 -8.57
C GLY A 274 -10.00 -1.84 -7.80
N LEU A 275 -8.68 -2.02 -7.76
CA LEU A 275 -7.76 -1.09 -7.12
C LEU A 275 -7.80 0.31 -7.75
N LYS A 276 -7.87 0.40 -9.10
CA LYS A 276 -8.02 1.69 -9.78
C LYS A 276 -9.34 2.38 -9.40
N ILE A 277 -10.42 1.62 -9.30
CA ILE A 277 -11.73 2.14 -8.90
C ILE A 277 -11.67 2.70 -7.47
N VAL A 278 -11.14 1.93 -6.51
CA VAL A 278 -11.07 2.35 -5.10
C VAL A 278 -10.14 3.55 -4.90
N ILE A 279 -8.96 3.57 -5.54
CA ILE A 279 -8.09 4.76 -5.50
C ILE A 279 -8.82 5.97 -6.11
N GLY A 280 -9.65 5.72 -7.14
CA GLY A 280 -10.49 6.74 -7.77
C GLY A 280 -11.50 7.39 -6.82
N THR A 281 -11.93 6.70 -5.74
CA THR A 281 -12.87 7.26 -4.74
C THR A 281 -12.21 8.14 -3.68
N VAL A 282 -10.88 8.07 -3.52
CA VAL A 282 -10.16 8.81 -2.44
C VAL A 282 -10.44 10.31 -2.44
N PRO A 283 -10.37 11.05 -3.57
CA PRO A 283 -10.72 12.47 -3.58
C PRO A 283 -12.17 12.75 -3.17
N VAL A 284 -13.09 11.82 -3.48
CA VAL A 284 -14.50 11.94 -3.11
C VAL A 284 -14.67 11.83 -1.58
N PHE A 285 -13.97 10.89 -0.92
CA PHE A 285 -13.97 10.79 0.54
C PHE A 285 -13.32 12.00 1.21
N ILE A 286 -12.24 12.55 0.65
CA ILE A 286 -11.64 13.78 1.17
C ILE A 286 -12.64 14.93 1.11
N MET A 287 -13.37 15.07 0.01
CA MET A 287 -14.39 16.11 -0.14
C MET A 287 -15.58 15.87 0.82
N ALA A 288 -16.06 14.63 0.94
CA ALA A 288 -17.13 14.27 1.86
C ALA A 288 -16.74 14.57 3.32
N GLY A 289 -15.55 14.14 3.75
CA GLY A 289 -15.03 14.43 5.08
C GLY A 289 -14.83 15.93 5.34
N PHE A 290 -14.42 16.69 4.33
CA PHE A 290 -14.35 18.15 4.44
C PHE A 290 -15.75 18.76 4.66
N ILE A 291 -16.73 18.35 3.88
CA ILE A 291 -18.11 18.81 4.07
C ILE A 291 -18.63 18.44 5.46
N GLU A 292 -18.36 17.22 5.93
CA GLU A 292 -18.80 16.77 7.24
C GLU A 292 -18.11 17.51 8.39
N GLY A 293 -16.78 17.63 8.35
CA GLY A 293 -16.00 18.26 9.42
C GLY A 293 -16.20 19.77 9.53
N PHE A 294 -16.40 20.45 8.39
CA PHE A 294 -16.43 21.92 8.35
C PHE A 294 -17.79 22.53 8.02
N ILE A 295 -18.67 21.83 7.27
CA ILE A 295 -19.94 22.41 6.82
C ILE A 295 -21.13 21.84 7.58
N THR A 296 -21.20 20.53 7.77
CA THR A 296 -22.37 19.85 8.38
C THR A 296 -22.67 20.33 9.79
N ARG A 297 -21.66 20.72 10.55
CA ARG A 297 -21.80 21.26 11.91
C ARG A 297 -22.54 22.61 11.99
N HIS A 298 -22.52 23.39 10.91
CA HIS A 298 -23.21 24.67 10.84
C HIS A 298 -24.71 24.46 10.52
N THR A 299 -25.47 24.07 11.55
CA THR A 299 -26.90 23.83 11.43
C THR A 299 -27.72 25.09 11.11
N GLU A 300 -27.14 26.27 11.25
CA GLU A 300 -27.73 27.58 10.92
C GLU A 300 -27.76 27.88 9.40
N LEU A 301 -27.09 27.06 8.58
CA LEU A 301 -27.07 27.27 7.13
C LEU A 301 -28.48 27.11 6.55
N PRO A 302 -28.92 28.01 5.66
CA PRO A 302 -30.22 27.91 5.00
C PRO A 302 -30.43 26.56 4.30
N ASP A 303 -31.59 25.96 4.45
CA ASP A 303 -31.93 24.66 3.86
C ASP A 303 -31.71 24.61 2.35
N MET A 304 -32.01 25.73 1.65
CA MET A 304 -31.76 25.85 0.22
C MET A 304 -30.28 25.70 -0.15
N LEU A 305 -29.37 26.18 0.69
CA LEU A 305 -27.92 26.03 0.45
C LEU A 305 -27.49 24.58 0.66
N ARG A 306 -27.96 23.95 1.74
CA ARG A 306 -27.71 22.51 2.00
C ARG A 306 -28.22 21.65 0.87
N LEU A 307 -29.48 21.87 0.43
CA LEU A 307 -30.06 21.17 -0.71
C LEU A 307 -29.26 21.40 -2.00
N GLY A 308 -28.78 22.62 -2.23
CA GLY A 308 -27.91 22.94 -3.37
C GLY A 308 -26.60 22.13 -3.38
N ILE A 309 -25.96 21.96 -2.23
CA ILE A 309 -24.75 21.14 -2.09
C ILE A 309 -25.07 19.66 -2.36
N ILE A 310 -26.17 19.14 -1.80
CA ILE A 310 -26.64 17.76 -2.01
C ILE A 310 -26.87 17.48 -3.50
N LEU A 311 -27.62 18.35 -4.17
CA LEU A 311 -27.94 18.20 -5.60
C LEU A 311 -26.68 18.32 -6.49
N THR A 312 -25.75 19.22 -6.16
CA THR A 312 -24.47 19.36 -6.87
C THR A 312 -23.61 18.11 -6.70
N SER A 313 -23.54 17.57 -5.48
CA SER A 313 -22.83 16.33 -5.18
C SER A 313 -23.44 15.15 -5.95
N LEU A 314 -24.78 15.04 -5.97
CA LEU A 314 -25.48 14.00 -6.73
C LEU A 314 -25.23 14.13 -8.24
N ALA A 315 -25.32 15.36 -8.77
CA ALA A 315 -25.03 15.61 -10.18
C ALA A 315 -23.59 15.25 -10.55
N PHE A 316 -22.62 15.56 -9.68
CA PHE A 316 -21.23 15.15 -9.86
C PHE A 316 -21.10 13.63 -9.90
N ILE A 317 -21.71 12.90 -8.98
CA ILE A 317 -21.66 11.43 -8.92
C ILE A 317 -22.22 10.81 -10.19
N ILE A 318 -23.43 11.25 -10.61
CA ILE A 318 -24.07 10.75 -11.84
C ILE A 318 -23.21 11.04 -13.06
N PHE A 319 -22.69 12.27 -13.15
CA PHE A 319 -21.83 12.67 -14.26
C PHE A 319 -20.54 11.85 -14.32
N TYR A 320 -19.82 11.71 -13.18
CA TYR A 320 -18.49 11.12 -13.15
C TYR A 320 -18.48 9.58 -13.21
N TYR A 321 -19.41 8.92 -12.49
CA TYR A 321 -19.42 7.45 -12.39
C TYR A 321 -20.40 6.76 -13.37
N ILE A 322 -21.37 7.47 -13.92
CA ILE A 322 -22.38 6.90 -14.82
C ILE A 322 -22.25 7.49 -16.23
N TYR A 323 -22.35 8.83 -16.39
CA TYR A 323 -22.39 9.47 -17.70
C TYR A 323 -21.03 9.43 -18.42
N LEU A 324 -19.97 9.89 -17.77
CA LEU A 324 -18.63 9.99 -18.35
C LEU A 324 -18.04 8.63 -18.78
N PRO A 325 -18.19 7.53 -18.02
CA PRO A 325 -17.78 6.21 -18.44
C PRO A 325 -18.45 5.74 -19.75
N ASN A 326 -19.73 5.98 -19.89
CA ASN A 326 -20.49 5.49 -21.06
C ASN A 326 -20.26 6.29 -22.35
N ARG A 327 -19.60 7.46 -22.27
CA ARG A 327 -19.32 8.32 -23.43
C ARG A 327 -18.04 7.95 -24.19
N LYS A 328 -17.11 7.16 -23.60
CA LYS A 328 -15.79 6.87 -24.19
C LYS A 328 -15.71 5.44 -24.72
N LYS A 329 -15.51 5.29 -26.06
CA LYS A 329 -15.24 4.00 -26.71
C LYS A 329 -13.82 3.50 -26.43
N HIS A 330 -13.69 2.17 -26.30
CA HIS A 330 -12.47 1.40 -26.02
C HIS A 330 -11.34 1.58 -27.03
N PHE A 331 -10.11 1.54 -26.50
CA PHE A 331 -8.90 1.15 -27.23
C PHE A 331 -8.35 -0.16 -26.64
N LEU A 332 -8.16 -1.16 -27.49
CA LEU A 332 -7.67 -2.51 -27.15
C LEU A 332 -6.14 -2.56 -27.16
N GLU A 333 -5.54 -3.17 -26.14
CA GLU A 333 -4.14 -3.60 -26.15
C GLU A 333 -4.04 -5.10 -25.88
N ASN A 334 -3.52 -5.79 -26.87
CA ASN A 334 -3.04 -7.17 -26.74
C ASN A 334 -1.56 -7.20 -27.04
N MET A 335 -0.75 -7.76 -26.14
CA MET A 335 0.45 -8.57 -26.49
C MET A 335 0.96 -9.32 -25.26
N GLU A 336 0.94 -10.65 -25.34
CA GLU A 336 1.66 -11.53 -24.42
C GLU A 336 3.03 -11.85 -25.01
N SER A 337 4.10 -11.51 -24.30
CA SER A 337 5.45 -12.06 -24.50
C SER A 337 5.93 -12.72 -23.19
N GLN A 338 6.79 -13.72 -23.28
CA GLN A 338 7.42 -14.37 -22.14
C GLN A 338 8.04 -13.31 -21.22
N LYS A 339 7.60 -13.29 -19.96
CA LYS A 339 7.97 -12.21 -19.02
C LYS A 339 9.45 -12.25 -18.72
N PRO A 340 10.19 -11.14 -18.97
CA PRO A 340 11.59 -11.04 -18.57
C PRO A 340 11.69 -11.13 -17.03
N LYS A 341 12.87 -11.52 -16.53
CA LYS A 341 13.19 -11.50 -15.08
C LYS A 341 12.95 -10.12 -14.52
N VAL A 342 12.35 -10.04 -13.33
CA VAL A 342 12.11 -8.76 -12.65
C VAL A 342 13.43 -8.32 -12.01
N ALA A 343 14.28 -7.61 -12.77
CA ALA A 343 15.57 -7.11 -12.29
C ALA A 343 15.37 -6.15 -11.10
N MET A 344 16.28 -6.14 -10.14
CA MET A 344 16.19 -5.28 -8.95
C MET A 344 16.67 -3.85 -9.24
N TYR A 345 17.87 -3.71 -9.78
CA TYR A 345 18.53 -2.43 -10.04
C TYR A 345 18.12 -1.86 -11.39
N VAL A 346 17.04 -1.09 -11.41
CA VAL A 346 16.52 -0.43 -12.62
C VAL A 346 15.86 0.89 -12.21
N LYS A 347 16.10 1.96 -12.99
CA LYS A 347 15.36 3.22 -12.85
C LYS A 347 13.90 3.00 -13.20
N ARG A 348 12.97 3.15 -12.26
CA ARG A 348 11.54 2.87 -12.42
C ARG A 348 10.69 4.07 -12.11
N SER A 349 9.60 4.23 -12.84
CA SER A 349 8.51 5.10 -12.41
C SER A 349 7.82 4.53 -11.15
N PHE A 350 6.96 5.33 -10.51
CA PHE A 350 6.21 4.87 -9.34
C PHE A 350 5.36 3.61 -9.65
N GLY A 351 4.61 3.66 -10.77
CA GLY A 351 3.78 2.53 -11.20
C GLY A 351 4.59 1.27 -11.52
N ASP A 352 5.77 1.43 -12.13
CA ASP A 352 6.64 0.31 -12.47
C ASP A 352 7.27 -0.35 -11.24
N LYS A 353 7.53 0.42 -10.17
CA LYS A 353 7.98 -0.13 -8.88
C LYS A 353 6.90 -1.00 -8.24
N LEU A 354 5.66 -0.53 -8.24
CA LEU A 354 4.52 -1.33 -7.77
C LEU A 354 4.36 -2.59 -8.62
N ASN A 355 4.35 -2.47 -9.95
CA ASN A 355 4.24 -3.61 -10.85
C ASN A 355 5.37 -4.62 -10.62
N ALA A 356 6.63 -4.17 -10.52
CA ALA A 356 7.77 -5.04 -10.24
C ALA A 356 7.62 -5.79 -8.91
N SER A 357 7.14 -5.12 -7.86
CA SER A 357 6.88 -5.73 -6.56
C SER A 357 5.80 -6.82 -6.64
N PHE A 358 4.70 -6.53 -7.33
CA PHE A 358 3.63 -7.51 -7.51
C PHE A 358 4.02 -8.64 -8.46
N ASP A 359 4.78 -8.36 -9.52
CA ASP A 359 5.24 -9.40 -10.46
C ASP A 359 6.21 -10.35 -9.76
N PHE A 360 7.13 -9.86 -8.90
CA PHE A 360 7.99 -10.71 -8.09
C PHE A 360 7.19 -11.59 -7.11
N ILE A 361 6.24 -11.00 -6.37
CA ILE A 361 5.39 -11.75 -5.43
C ILE A 361 4.57 -12.80 -6.18
N LYS A 362 3.99 -12.44 -7.32
CA LYS A 362 3.19 -13.36 -8.14
C LYS A 362 4.02 -14.52 -8.69
N GLU A 363 5.20 -14.24 -9.22
CA GLU A 363 6.08 -15.26 -9.77
C GLU A 363 6.52 -16.27 -8.70
N ASN A 364 6.82 -15.76 -7.50
CA ASN A 364 7.45 -16.53 -6.43
C ASN A 364 6.51 -16.88 -5.27
N TRP A 365 5.20 -16.66 -5.41
CA TRP A 365 4.22 -16.77 -4.34
C TRP A 365 4.26 -18.12 -3.60
N LYS A 366 4.40 -19.24 -4.33
CA LYS A 366 4.47 -20.59 -3.73
C LYS A 366 5.69 -20.75 -2.83
N ILE A 367 6.82 -20.19 -3.26
CA ILE A 367 8.09 -20.25 -2.54
C ILE A 367 8.02 -19.34 -1.31
N LEU A 368 7.53 -18.11 -1.47
CA LEU A 368 7.30 -17.17 -0.38
C LEU A 368 6.40 -17.77 0.70
N LEU A 369 5.25 -18.33 0.31
CA LEU A 369 4.34 -18.99 1.25
C LEU A 369 4.99 -20.19 1.93
N LYS A 370 5.68 -21.06 1.18
CA LYS A 370 6.37 -22.25 1.72
C LYS A 370 7.38 -21.87 2.81
N PHE A 371 8.28 -20.93 2.54
CA PHE A 371 9.31 -20.53 3.50
C PHE A 371 8.73 -19.73 4.67
N THR A 372 7.72 -18.87 4.43
CA THR A 372 7.00 -18.17 5.49
C THR A 372 6.34 -19.18 6.43
N THR A 373 5.67 -20.20 5.90
CA THR A 373 5.05 -21.24 6.72
C THR A 373 6.09 -21.98 7.57
N TYR A 374 7.20 -22.41 6.99
CA TYR A 374 8.24 -23.12 7.74
C TYR A 374 8.87 -22.30 8.87
N LEU A 375 9.09 -21.00 8.64
CA LEU A 375 9.80 -20.15 9.60
C LEU A 375 8.86 -19.43 10.58
N LEU A 376 7.71 -19.00 10.12
CA LEU A 376 6.84 -18.09 10.88
C LEU A 376 5.63 -18.79 11.52
N LEU A 377 5.22 -19.97 11.04
CA LEU A 377 4.13 -20.70 11.70
C LEU A 377 4.45 -21.05 13.16
N PRO A 378 5.67 -21.56 13.50
CA PRO A 378 6.04 -21.79 14.91
C PRO A 378 6.01 -20.51 15.75
N VAL A 379 6.45 -19.39 15.20
CA VAL A 379 6.41 -18.09 15.87
C VAL A 379 4.97 -17.63 16.09
N SER A 380 4.09 -17.83 15.10
CA SER A 380 2.67 -17.49 15.19
C SER A 380 1.91 -18.27 16.26
N LEU A 381 2.30 -19.54 16.53
CA LEU A 381 1.76 -20.34 17.63
C LEU A 381 2.01 -19.66 18.99
N ILE A 382 3.25 -19.20 19.21
CA ILE A 382 3.63 -18.52 20.46
C ILE A 382 2.97 -17.13 20.52
N GLN A 383 2.92 -16.43 19.41
CA GLN A 383 2.33 -15.10 19.33
C GLN A 383 0.81 -15.11 19.60
N ALA A 384 0.10 -16.14 19.15
CA ALA A 384 -1.33 -16.30 19.42
C ALA A 384 -1.63 -16.44 20.91
N LEU A 385 -0.76 -17.12 21.68
CA LEU A 385 -0.90 -17.21 23.13
C LEU A 385 -0.78 -15.84 23.80
N SER A 386 0.26 -15.07 23.44
CA SER A 386 0.47 -13.75 24.02
C SER A 386 -0.64 -12.75 23.59
N LEU A 387 -1.15 -12.87 22.38
CA LEU A 387 -2.23 -12.04 21.84
C LEU A 387 -3.54 -12.25 22.63
N ASN A 388 -3.92 -13.50 22.89
CA ASN A 388 -5.12 -13.82 23.66
C ASN A 388 -5.01 -13.36 25.12
N GLY A 389 -3.83 -13.50 25.74
CA GLY A 389 -3.56 -12.98 27.08
C GLY A 389 -3.61 -11.45 27.14
N LEU A 390 -3.04 -10.78 26.13
CA LEU A 390 -3.07 -9.32 26.01
C LEU A 390 -4.51 -8.77 25.93
N MET A 391 -5.36 -9.38 25.11
CA MET A 391 -6.76 -8.97 25.00
C MET A 391 -7.54 -9.21 26.28
N GLY A 392 -7.30 -10.33 26.96
CA GLY A 392 -7.88 -10.60 28.27
C GLY A 392 -7.55 -9.52 29.29
N GLY A 393 -6.28 -9.15 29.37
CA GLY A 393 -5.81 -8.06 30.24
C GLY A 393 -6.40 -6.69 29.86
N ALA A 394 -6.48 -6.35 28.58
CA ALA A 394 -7.04 -5.09 28.11
C ALA A 394 -8.53 -4.95 28.47
N PHE A 395 -9.32 -6.01 28.30
CA PHE A 395 -10.73 -6.00 28.71
C PHE A 395 -10.91 -5.93 30.23
N ALA A 396 -10.09 -6.63 31.01
CA ALA A 396 -10.12 -6.55 32.46
C ALA A 396 -9.85 -5.08 32.92
N MET A 397 -8.85 -4.41 32.34
CA MET A 397 -8.56 -3.00 32.64
C MET A 397 -9.71 -2.07 32.24
N THR A 398 -10.36 -2.32 31.11
CA THR A 398 -11.51 -1.50 30.66
C THR A 398 -12.72 -1.68 31.60
N ALA A 399 -12.99 -2.89 32.04
CA ALA A 399 -14.07 -3.17 33.00
C ALA A 399 -13.81 -2.48 34.36
N MET A 400 -12.56 -2.52 34.85
CA MET A 400 -12.15 -1.82 36.08
C MET A 400 -12.28 -0.29 35.97
N SER A 401 -11.93 0.28 34.81
CA SER A 401 -12.10 1.72 34.55
C SER A 401 -13.54 2.19 34.66
N LYS A 402 -14.52 1.35 34.24
CA LYS A 402 -15.95 1.66 34.35
C LYS A 402 -16.46 1.64 35.79
N THR A 403 -15.82 0.87 36.69
CA THR A 403 -16.18 0.81 38.12
C THR A 403 -15.44 1.82 38.97
N ALA A 404 -14.70 2.75 38.36
CA ALA A 404 -13.84 3.75 39.01
C ALA A 404 -12.82 3.16 40.02
N THR A 405 -12.53 1.86 39.90
CA THR A 405 -11.50 1.20 40.71
C THR A 405 -10.15 1.33 40.02
N VAL A 406 -9.12 1.70 40.77
CA VAL A 406 -7.74 1.72 40.24
C VAL A 406 -7.34 0.29 39.97
N PRO A 407 -6.77 -0.01 38.76
CA PRO A 407 -6.28 -1.36 38.47
C PRO A 407 -5.29 -1.80 39.54
N ASP A 408 -5.46 -3.03 40.05
CA ASP A 408 -4.51 -3.60 40.97
C ASP A 408 -3.15 -3.84 40.27
N THR A 409 -2.07 -3.81 41.05
CA THR A 409 -0.71 -3.98 40.51
C THR A 409 -0.51 -5.33 39.81
N ALA A 410 -1.24 -6.36 40.22
CA ALA A 410 -1.15 -7.71 39.63
C ALA A 410 -1.77 -7.73 38.22
N SER A 411 -2.94 -7.13 38.03
CA SER A 411 -3.60 -7.01 36.71
C SER A 411 -2.76 -6.17 35.72
N LEU A 412 -2.16 -5.08 36.20
CA LEU A 412 -1.26 -4.24 35.40
C LEU A 412 0.00 -5.01 34.99
N LEU A 413 0.65 -5.71 35.93
CA LEU A 413 1.83 -6.54 35.65
C LEU A 413 1.50 -7.67 34.69
N GLY A 414 0.34 -8.33 34.85
CA GLY A 414 -0.14 -9.35 33.93
C GLY A 414 -0.30 -8.82 32.50
N PHE A 415 -0.98 -7.68 32.32
CA PHE A 415 -1.11 -7.03 31.02
C PHE A 415 0.25 -6.66 30.42
N MET A 416 1.13 -6.03 31.18
CA MET A 416 2.47 -5.61 30.73
C MET A 416 3.34 -6.83 30.34
N SER A 417 3.22 -7.96 31.04
CA SER A 417 3.96 -9.18 30.71
C SER A 417 3.51 -9.80 29.38
N TYR A 418 2.21 -9.87 29.13
CA TYR A 418 1.68 -10.34 27.82
C TYR A 418 2.01 -9.37 26.69
N TYR A 419 1.97 -8.06 26.94
CA TYR A 419 2.38 -7.05 25.98
C TYR A 419 3.87 -7.17 25.64
N GLY A 420 4.72 -7.31 26.64
CA GLY A 420 6.16 -7.50 26.46
C GLY A 420 6.46 -8.78 25.68
N LEU A 421 5.82 -9.90 26.04
CA LEU A 421 5.97 -11.15 25.32
C LEU A 421 5.51 -11.03 23.86
N TYR A 422 4.35 -10.41 23.61
CA TYR A 422 3.85 -10.16 22.26
C TYR A 422 4.84 -9.36 21.42
N MET A 423 5.39 -8.27 21.96
CA MET A 423 6.37 -7.43 21.28
C MET A 423 7.68 -8.15 20.97
N ILE A 424 8.19 -8.96 21.91
CA ILE A 424 9.42 -9.76 21.71
C ILE A 424 9.20 -10.79 20.60
N VAL A 425 8.10 -11.54 20.66
CA VAL A 425 7.79 -12.56 19.66
C VAL A 425 7.57 -11.94 18.29
N PHE A 426 6.87 -10.80 18.22
CA PHE A 426 6.66 -10.06 16.98
C PHE A 426 7.99 -9.54 16.40
N MET A 427 8.88 -9.04 17.24
CA MET A 427 10.22 -8.60 16.82
C MET A 427 11.03 -9.77 16.23
N ILE A 428 11.04 -10.92 16.88
CA ILE A 428 11.71 -12.13 16.39
C ILE A 428 11.12 -12.55 15.03
N GLY A 429 9.81 -12.62 14.92
CA GLY A 429 9.11 -12.94 13.68
C GLY A 429 9.42 -11.97 12.55
N SER A 430 9.46 -10.67 12.85
CA SER A 430 9.79 -9.62 11.87
C SER A 430 11.24 -9.73 11.39
N ILE A 431 12.19 -10.03 12.27
CA ILE A 431 13.59 -10.27 11.91
C ILE A 431 13.71 -11.49 11.00
N LEU A 432 13.05 -12.59 11.35
CA LEU A 432 13.05 -13.81 10.53
C LEU A 432 12.44 -13.57 9.15
N LEU A 433 11.29 -12.92 9.10
CA LEU A 433 10.61 -12.60 7.85
C LEU A 433 11.46 -11.71 6.95
N THR A 434 11.97 -10.61 7.49
CA THR A 434 12.82 -9.66 6.74
C THR A 434 14.07 -10.34 6.22
N SER A 435 14.73 -11.15 7.07
CA SER A 435 15.92 -11.93 6.69
C SER A 435 15.63 -12.87 5.53
N MET A 436 14.50 -13.56 5.57
CA MET A 436 14.06 -14.50 4.55
C MET A 436 13.72 -13.81 3.23
N ILE A 437 12.91 -12.74 3.27
CA ILE A 437 12.47 -12.04 2.05
C ILE A 437 13.67 -11.47 1.30
N TYR A 438 14.58 -10.79 1.99
CA TYR A 438 15.75 -10.21 1.33
C TYR A 438 16.78 -11.26 0.90
N ALA A 439 16.87 -12.39 1.60
CA ALA A 439 17.65 -13.54 1.13
C ALA A 439 17.08 -14.10 -0.17
N LEU A 440 15.74 -14.27 -0.26
CA LEU A 440 15.08 -14.75 -1.49
C LEU A 440 15.23 -13.76 -2.64
N ILE A 441 15.06 -12.45 -2.41
CA ILE A 441 15.23 -11.43 -3.46
C ILE A 441 16.68 -11.40 -3.96
N ARG A 442 17.66 -11.48 -3.05
CA ARG A 442 19.08 -11.56 -3.43
C ARG A 442 19.35 -12.79 -4.29
N THR A 443 18.95 -13.97 -3.83
CA THR A 443 19.11 -15.23 -4.57
C THR A 443 18.40 -15.19 -5.94
N TYR A 444 17.20 -14.60 -6.02
CA TYR A 444 16.47 -14.41 -7.27
C TYR A 444 17.26 -13.59 -8.29
N ASN A 445 17.93 -12.54 -7.83
CA ASN A 445 18.71 -11.65 -8.72
C ASN A 445 20.06 -12.26 -9.12
N GLU A 446 20.71 -13.02 -8.24
CA GLU A 446 22.04 -13.62 -8.48
C GLU A 446 21.97 -14.88 -9.35
N ARG A 447 20.87 -15.69 -9.30
CA ARG A 447 20.76 -16.95 -10.04
C ARG A 447 20.03 -16.77 -11.36
N GLU A 448 20.52 -17.42 -12.44
CA GLU A 448 19.82 -17.47 -13.74
C GLU A 448 18.48 -18.22 -13.63
N GLU A 449 18.45 -19.33 -12.88
CA GLU A 449 17.26 -20.17 -12.62
C GLU A 449 16.25 -19.51 -11.68
N ARG A 450 16.48 -18.25 -11.29
CA ARG A 450 15.63 -17.51 -10.33
C ARG A 450 15.53 -18.25 -8.99
N LEU A 451 14.32 -18.57 -8.53
CA LEU A 451 14.10 -19.35 -7.30
C LEU A 451 13.71 -20.82 -7.58
N GLU A 452 13.83 -21.32 -8.81
CA GLU A 452 13.52 -22.71 -9.10
C GLU A 452 14.51 -23.64 -8.36
N GLY A 453 14.00 -24.71 -7.78
CA GLY A 453 14.78 -25.69 -7.02
C GLY A 453 15.40 -25.16 -5.71
N ILE A 454 15.01 -23.96 -5.23
CA ILE A 454 15.56 -23.42 -3.98
C ILE A 454 15.18 -24.28 -2.77
N THR A 455 16.16 -24.60 -1.93
CA THR A 455 16.00 -25.34 -0.68
C THR A 455 16.47 -24.49 0.50
N LEU A 456 16.02 -24.87 1.72
CA LEU A 456 16.50 -24.24 2.96
C LEU A 456 18.02 -24.34 3.11
N GLY A 457 18.63 -25.44 2.66
CA GLY A 457 20.09 -25.63 2.72
C GLY A 457 20.85 -24.56 1.94
N ILE A 458 20.36 -24.20 0.74
CA ILE A 458 20.95 -23.14 -0.10
C ILE A 458 20.75 -21.77 0.54
N LEU A 459 19.57 -21.51 1.11
CA LEU A 459 19.22 -20.21 1.70
C LEU A 459 19.86 -20.00 3.08
N LYS A 460 20.18 -21.06 3.81
CA LYS A 460 20.63 -21.04 5.22
C LYS A 460 21.81 -20.10 5.48
N PRO A 461 22.92 -20.08 4.73
CA PRO A 461 24.05 -19.20 5.00
C PRO A 461 23.63 -17.72 4.93
N LEU A 462 22.89 -17.36 3.89
CA LEU A 462 22.41 -15.98 3.68
C LEU A 462 21.38 -15.57 4.71
N LEU A 463 20.49 -16.49 5.09
CA LEU A 463 19.49 -16.27 6.15
C LEU A 463 20.16 -15.97 7.50
N PHE A 464 21.15 -16.78 7.93
CA PHE A 464 21.86 -16.55 9.19
C PHE A 464 22.68 -15.26 9.17
N ARG A 465 23.32 -14.94 8.05
CA ARG A 465 23.99 -13.64 7.86
C ARG A 465 23.01 -12.49 8.07
N ASN A 466 21.87 -12.52 7.40
CA ASN A 466 20.84 -11.50 7.49
C ASN A 466 20.28 -11.35 8.90
N ILE A 467 20.01 -12.46 9.60
CA ILE A 467 19.55 -12.45 11.00
C ILE A 467 20.57 -11.72 11.90
N LYS A 468 21.86 -12.07 11.80
CA LYS A 468 22.91 -11.41 12.60
C LYS A 468 22.97 -9.90 12.32
N ARG A 469 22.90 -9.50 11.05
CA ARG A 469 22.91 -8.08 10.65
C ARG A 469 21.67 -7.36 11.18
N LEU A 470 20.49 -7.95 11.05
CA LEU A 470 19.26 -7.35 11.57
C LEU A 470 19.24 -7.25 13.10
N LEU A 471 19.80 -8.20 13.83
CA LEU A 471 19.94 -8.08 15.28
C LEU A 471 20.80 -6.87 15.65
N VAL A 472 21.93 -6.65 14.98
CA VAL A 472 22.78 -5.47 15.21
C VAL A 472 22.03 -4.20 14.85
N MET A 473 21.33 -4.18 13.71
CA MET A 473 20.52 -3.04 13.28
C MET A 473 19.40 -2.72 14.28
N THR A 474 18.70 -3.75 14.78
CA THR A 474 17.63 -3.59 15.77
C THR A 474 18.16 -3.00 17.07
N LEU A 475 19.30 -3.49 17.56
CA LEU A 475 19.93 -2.95 18.76
C LEU A 475 20.33 -1.49 18.58
N PHE A 476 20.95 -1.17 17.44
CA PHE A 476 21.29 0.23 17.10
C PHE A 476 20.03 1.11 16.98
N SER A 477 18.95 0.60 16.35
CA SER A 477 17.68 1.32 16.24
C SER A 477 17.07 1.64 17.61
N ILE A 478 17.12 0.71 18.55
CA ILE A 478 16.64 0.92 19.93
C ILE A 478 17.41 2.07 20.59
N LEU A 479 18.73 2.10 20.46
CA LEU A 479 19.56 3.17 21.01
C LEU A 479 19.21 4.54 20.40
N VAL A 480 19.04 4.59 19.06
CA VAL A 480 18.63 5.82 18.38
C VAL A 480 17.23 6.25 18.81
N MET A 481 16.28 5.32 18.92
CA MET A 481 14.92 5.61 19.39
C MET A 481 14.88 6.16 20.82
N LEU A 482 15.67 5.57 21.73
CA LEU A 482 15.78 6.05 23.10
C LEU A 482 16.34 7.48 23.15
N PHE A 483 17.38 7.75 22.36
CA PHE A 483 17.98 9.07 22.27
C PHE A 483 16.98 10.10 21.71
N VAL A 484 16.34 9.81 20.58
CA VAL A 484 15.34 10.69 19.96
C VAL A 484 14.15 10.90 20.90
N GLY A 485 13.66 9.83 21.53
CA GLY A 485 12.56 9.90 22.52
C GLY A 485 12.91 10.80 23.71
N LEU A 486 14.13 10.70 24.21
CA LEU A 486 14.62 11.60 25.28
C LEU A 486 14.63 13.07 24.83
N VAL A 487 15.17 13.35 23.65
CA VAL A 487 15.22 14.72 23.10
C VAL A 487 13.82 15.28 22.90
N VAL A 488 12.92 14.52 22.27
CA VAL A 488 11.52 14.94 22.04
C VAL A 488 10.79 15.14 23.36
N GLY A 489 10.99 14.24 24.33
CA GLY A 489 10.42 14.36 25.67
C GLY A 489 10.89 15.61 26.42
N LEU A 490 12.18 15.94 26.34
CA LEU A 490 12.71 17.17 26.90
C LEU A 490 12.14 18.43 26.23
N LEU A 491 12.04 18.41 24.89
CA LEU A 491 11.42 19.52 24.14
C LEU A 491 9.95 19.70 24.51
N ALA A 492 9.18 18.61 24.59
CA ALA A 492 7.77 18.62 24.98
C ALA A 492 7.58 19.11 26.43
N PHE A 493 8.52 18.76 27.34
CA PHE A 493 8.52 19.23 28.70
C PHE A 493 8.74 20.75 28.79
N LEU A 494 9.59 21.31 27.92
CA LEU A 494 9.81 22.76 27.83
C LEU A 494 8.57 23.50 27.31
N SER A 495 7.94 22.97 26.27
CA SER A 495 6.68 23.49 25.73
C SER A 495 6.02 22.47 24.81
N LEU A 496 4.71 22.20 24.99
CA LEU A 496 3.92 21.37 24.09
C LEU A 496 3.89 21.90 22.64
N PHE A 497 4.07 23.20 22.44
CA PHE A 497 4.17 23.80 21.10
C PHE A 497 5.36 23.29 20.29
N THR A 498 6.43 22.80 20.95
CA THR A 498 7.56 22.20 20.24
C THR A 498 7.18 20.94 19.49
N LEU A 499 6.14 20.21 19.91
CA LEU A 499 5.63 19.03 19.22
C LEU A 499 5.10 19.36 17.82
N PHE A 500 4.55 20.56 17.65
CA PHE A 500 4.03 21.01 16.36
C PHE A 500 5.11 21.11 15.27
N LEU A 501 6.34 21.41 15.67
CA LEU A 501 7.50 21.44 14.77
C LEU A 501 8.24 20.09 14.73
N THR A 502 8.37 19.42 15.88
CA THR A 502 9.17 18.18 15.96
C THR A 502 8.49 16.99 15.30
N ILE A 503 7.14 16.88 15.32
CA ILE A 503 6.42 15.78 14.69
C ILE A 503 6.58 15.77 13.16
N PRO A 504 6.36 16.88 12.40
CA PRO A 504 6.63 16.90 10.97
C PRO A 504 8.09 16.61 10.63
N LEU A 505 9.01 17.14 11.44
CA LEU A 505 10.44 16.89 11.27
C LEU A 505 10.76 15.39 11.44
N LEU A 506 10.23 14.75 12.49
CA LEU A 506 10.39 13.31 12.69
C LEU A 506 9.85 12.50 11.52
N ILE A 507 8.68 12.83 11.00
CA ILE A 507 8.10 12.16 9.83
C ILE A 507 9.05 12.29 8.63
N ALA A 508 9.61 13.48 8.39
CA ALA A 508 10.55 13.70 7.28
C ALA A 508 11.80 12.81 7.39
N PHE A 509 12.30 12.56 8.61
CA PHE A 509 13.47 11.72 8.85
C PHE A 509 13.16 10.23 8.96
N VAL A 510 11.97 9.85 9.40
CA VAL A 510 11.55 8.43 9.52
C VAL A 510 11.31 7.80 8.15
N VAL A 511 10.79 8.56 7.18
CA VAL A 511 10.54 8.03 5.82
C VAL A 511 11.80 7.44 5.16
N PRO A 512 12.95 8.14 5.12
CA PRO A 512 14.21 7.56 4.63
C PRO A 512 14.61 6.25 5.31
N LEU A 513 14.34 6.07 6.61
CA LEU A 513 14.70 4.87 7.37
C LEU A 513 14.03 3.58 6.85
N ALA A 514 12.96 3.69 6.07
CA ALA A 514 12.35 2.54 5.41
C ALA A 514 13.32 1.82 4.45
N LEU A 515 14.32 2.52 3.91
CA LEU A 515 15.37 1.93 3.06
C LEU A 515 16.53 1.31 3.84
N TRP A 516 16.58 1.43 5.16
CA TRP A 516 17.75 1.00 5.92
C TRP A 516 17.97 -0.52 5.89
N ALA A 517 16.92 -1.30 6.09
CA ALA A 517 17.02 -2.76 6.05
C ALA A 517 17.48 -3.28 4.67
N PRO A 518 16.90 -2.89 3.52
CA PRO A 518 17.41 -3.31 2.22
C PRO A 518 18.86 -2.85 1.99
N ILE A 519 19.24 -1.60 2.28
CA ILE A 519 20.61 -1.13 2.12
C ILE A 519 21.57 -2.01 2.91
N TYR A 520 21.29 -2.21 4.20
CA TYR A 520 22.18 -2.96 5.07
C TYR A 520 22.28 -4.46 4.71
N LEU A 521 21.23 -5.07 4.18
CA LEU A 521 21.23 -6.49 3.85
C LEU A 521 21.74 -6.81 2.44
N PHE A 522 21.58 -5.91 1.48
CA PHE A 522 22.08 -6.12 0.13
C PHE A 522 23.53 -5.68 -0.05
N GLU A 523 24.00 -4.70 0.73
CA GLU A 523 25.36 -4.21 0.67
C GLU A 523 26.21 -4.75 1.83
N ASP A 524 27.50 -4.97 1.57
CA ASP A 524 28.46 -5.49 2.56
C ASP A 524 29.19 -4.36 3.30
N ILE A 525 28.39 -3.44 3.87
CA ILE A 525 28.86 -2.24 4.61
C ILE A 525 28.54 -2.34 6.10
N THR A 526 29.14 -1.49 6.90
CA THR A 526 28.89 -1.42 8.35
C THR A 526 27.50 -0.84 8.66
N VAL A 527 26.97 -1.08 9.88
CA VAL A 527 25.67 -0.52 10.30
C VAL A 527 25.64 1.00 10.26
N MET A 528 26.76 1.67 10.62
CA MET A 528 26.87 3.12 10.61
C MET A 528 26.94 3.70 9.19
N GLU A 529 27.67 3.05 8.28
CA GLU A 529 27.72 3.43 6.87
C GLU A 529 26.34 3.25 6.22
N SER A 530 25.67 2.14 6.47
CA SER A 530 24.32 1.89 5.97
C SER A 530 23.31 2.92 6.50
N PHE A 531 23.44 3.33 7.77
CA PHE A 531 22.62 4.37 8.38
C PHE A 531 22.81 5.72 7.68
N LYS A 532 24.05 6.13 7.41
CA LYS A 532 24.36 7.37 6.66
C LYS A 532 23.86 7.28 5.21
N LYS A 533 24.09 6.14 4.54
CA LYS A 533 23.65 5.91 3.15
C LYS A 533 22.12 5.94 3.03
N THR A 534 21.41 5.48 4.06
CA THR A 534 19.95 5.52 4.13
C THR A 534 19.40 6.94 3.98
N PHE A 535 19.99 7.91 4.65
CA PHE A 535 19.58 9.31 4.50
C PHE A 535 19.96 9.87 3.13
N ARG A 536 21.14 9.55 2.60
CA ARG A 536 21.57 9.99 1.27
C ARG A 536 20.59 9.51 0.17
N LEU A 537 20.31 8.21 0.10
CA LEU A 537 19.41 7.63 -0.88
C LEU A 537 17.93 7.99 -0.60
N GLY A 538 17.56 7.97 0.68
CA GLY A 538 16.20 8.22 1.12
C GLY A 538 15.74 9.65 0.87
N PHE A 539 16.57 10.67 1.15
CA PHE A 539 16.23 12.06 0.84
C PHE A 539 16.24 12.34 -0.66
N ALA A 540 17.19 11.76 -1.42
CA ALA A 540 17.24 11.89 -2.88
C ALA A 540 15.98 11.32 -3.57
N THR A 541 15.34 10.33 -2.95
CA THR A 541 14.12 9.67 -3.49
C THR A 541 12.95 9.70 -2.50
N TRP A 542 12.88 10.71 -1.64
CA TRP A 542 11.95 10.79 -0.50
C TRP A 542 10.48 10.55 -0.89
N GLY A 543 10.00 11.23 -1.94
CA GLY A 543 8.63 11.06 -2.42
C GLY A 543 8.32 9.62 -2.88
N GLY A 544 9.29 8.95 -3.51
CA GLY A 544 9.17 7.55 -3.91
C GLY A 544 9.12 6.61 -2.71
N VAL A 545 9.99 6.82 -1.71
CA VAL A 545 10.01 6.04 -0.46
C VAL A 545 8.70 6.22 0.29
N PHE A 546 8.24 7.46 0.44
CA PHE A 546 6.98 7.78 1.12
C PHE A 546 5.78 7.10 0.45
N LEU A 547 5.62 7.26 -0.87
CA LEU A 547 4.49 6.70 -1.61
C LEU A 547 4.49 5.17 -1.62
N ILE A 548 5.65 4.52 -1.80
CA ILE A 548 5.73 3.06 -1.75
C ILE A 548 5.44 2.55 -0.33
N SER A 549 6.00 3.19 0.70
CA SER A 549 5.68 2.85 2.10
C SER A 549 4.20 2.97 2.40
N LEU A 550 3.58 4.08 1.97
CA LEU A 550 2.18 4.35 2.19
C LEU A 550 1.29 3.30 1.51
N ILE A 551 1.49 3.06 0.21
CA ILE A 551 0.61 2.18 -0.56
C ILE A 551 0.84 0.70 -0.21
N MET A 552 2.10 0.25 -0.12
CA MET A 552 2.38 -1.13 0.25
C MET A 552 2.00 -1.42 1.71
N GLY A 553 2.24 -0.46 2.61
CA GLY A 553 1.79 -0.52 3.99
C GLY A 553 0.27 -0.54 4.10
N PHE A 554 -0.42 0.24 3.28
CA PHE A 554 -1.88 0.22 3.21
C PHE A 554 -2.40 -1.14 2.73
N ILE A 555 -1.86 -1.70 1.64
CA ILE A 555 -2.21 -3.04 1.15
C ILE A 555 -1.96 -4.09 2.22
N ALA A 556 -0.82 -4.03 2.91
CA ALA A 556 -0.50 -4.93 4.01
C ALA A 556 -1.54 -4.83 5.15
N ASN A 557 -1.93 -3.61 5.54
CA ASN A 557 -2.95 -3.39 6.58
C ASN A 557 -4.33 -3.92 6.18
N VAL A 558 -4.73 -3.76 4.92
CA VAL A 558 -6.00 -4.30 4.42
C VAL A 558 -6.00 -5.84 4.47
N LEU A 559 -4.93 -6.46 4.00
CA LEU A 559 -4.77 -7.93 4.05
C LEU A 559 -4.74 -8.45 5.49
N GLN A 560 -4.05 -7.73 6.38
CA GLN A 560 -4.04 -8.04 7.80
C GLN A 560 -5.45 -7.91 8.41
N GLY A 561 -6.21 -6.88 8.04
CA GLY A 561 -7.59 -6.70 8.46
C GLY A 561 -8.47 -7.91 8.14
N VAL A 562 -8.33 -8.47 6.93
CA VAL A 562 -9.07 -9.68 6.51
C VAL A 562 -8.74 -10.89 7.41
N THR A 563 -7.48 -11.12 7.73
CA THR A 563 -7.07 -12.24 8.59
C THR A 563 -7.37 -12.01 10.07
N MET A 564 -7.43 -10.76 10.50
CA MET A 564 -7.73 -10.36 11.87
C MET A 564 -9.22 -10.45 12.22
N MET A 565 -10.11 -10.18 11.25
CA MET A 565 -11.57 -10.09 11.49
C MET A 565 -12.18 -11.30 12.19
N PRO A 566 -11.93 -12.56 11.78
CA PRO A 566 -12.53 -13.71 12.43
C PRO A 566 -12.15 -13.81 13.92
N TRP A 567 -10.87 -13.58 14.23
CA TRP A 567 -10.37 -13.59 15.60
C TRP A 567 -10.96 -12.43 16.41
N TYR A 568 -11.02 -11.23 15.83
CA TYR A 568 -11.56 -10.05 16.50
C TYR A 568 -13.05 -10.21 16.84
N ILE A 569 -13.86 -10.69 15.89
CA ILE A 569 -15.29 -10.96 16.10
C ILE A 569 -15.47 -12.01 17.20
N ALA A 570 -14.75 -13.13 17.12
CA ALA A 570 -14.83 -14.17 18.16
C ALA A 570 -14.40 -13.64 19.54
N THR A 571 -13.40 -12.79 19.60
CA THR A 571 -12.97 -12.15 20.84
C THR A 571 -14.04 -11.23 21.40
N LEU A 572 -14.66 -10.38 20.57
CA LEU A 572 -15.78 -9.53 20.98
C LEU A 572 -16.97 -10.33 21.50
N VAL A 573 -17.35 -11.42 20.83
CA VAL A 573 -18.41 -12.32 21.27
C VAL A 573 -18.09 -12.89 22.66
N LYS A 574 -16.88 -13.34 22.90
CA LYS A 574 -16.44 -13.83 24.22
C LYS A 574 -16.68 -12.81 25.33
N TYR A 575 -16.27 -11.57 25.09
CA TYR A 575 -16.35 -10.52 26.12
C TYR A 575 -17.77 -9.94 26.24
N PHE A 576 -18.54 -9.91 25.16
CA PHE A 576 -19.95 -9.52 25.21
C PHE A 576 -20.74 -10.46 26.15
N PHE A 577 -20.59 -11.77 25.98
CA PHE A 577 -21.25 -12.75 26.87
C PHE A 577 -20.72 -12.69 28.30
N SER A 578 -19.44 -12.40 28.53
CA SER A 578 -18.89 -12.25 29.88
C SER A 578 -19.35 -10.96 30.59
N LEU A 579 -19.78 -9.93 29.87
CA LEU A 579 -20.30 -8.67 30.42
C LEU A 579 -21.82 -8.71 30.65
N SER A 580 -22.57 -9.55 29.90
CA SER A 580 -24.00 -9.69 30.04
C SER A 580 -24.42 -10.54 31.25
N ASP A 581 -23.56 -11.44 31.71
CA ASP A 581 -23.82 -12.31 32.88
C ASP A 581 -23.15 -11.74 34.16
N VAL A 582 -23.67 -10.61 34.62
CA VAL A 582 -23.35 -10.09 35.96
C VAL A 582 -24.00 -11.01 37.03
N GLY A 583 -23.35 -12.13 37.34
CA GLY A 583 -23.78 -13.00 38.42
C GLY A 583 -23.49 -14.51 38.28
N SER A 584 -23.10 -14.99 37.14
CA SER A 584 -22.65 -16.38 36.97
C SER A 584 -21.23 -16.40 36.40
N GLU A 585 -20.32 -17.17 37.04
CA GLU A 585 -19.04 -17.54 36.42
C GLU A 585 -19.32 -18.43 35.20
N THR A 586 -19.74 -17.83 34.07
CA THR A 586 -19.77 -18.55 32.80
C THR A 586 -18.32 -18.77 32.37
N THR A 587 -17.76 -19.87 32.81
CA THR A 587 -16.49 -20.38 32.29
C THR A 587 -16.66 -20.61 30.79
N VAL A 588 -16.03 -19.75 30.00
CA VAL A 588 -15.96 -19.93 28.55
C VAL A 588 -15.48 -21.35 28.29
N SER A 589 -16.24 -22.13 27.50
CA SER A 589 -15.92 -23.54 27.27
C SER A 589 -14.50 -23.69 26.74
N ALA A 590 -13.80 -24.74 27.16
CA ALA A 590 -12.45 -25.07 26.70
C ALA A 590 -12.39 -25.13 25.15
N GLY A 591 -13.47 -25.60 24.51
CA GLY A 591 -13.60 -25.63 23.05
C GLY A 591 -13.59 -24.26 22.42
N TYR A 592 -14.30 -23.27 23.01
CA TYR A 592 -14.27 -21.90 22.49
C TYR A 592 -12.92 -21.23 22.66
N SER A 593 -12.26 -21.44 23.79
CA SER A 593 -10.89 -20.94 24.02
C SER A 593 -9.90 -21.54 23.02
N PHE A 594 -10.06 -22.80 22.64
CA PHE A 594 -9.27 -23.44 21.60
C PHE A 594 -9.54 -22.83 20.21
N ILE A 595 -10.77 -22.55 19.86
CA ILE A 595 -11.13 -21.86 18.60
C ILE A 595 -10.50 -20.47 18.56
N LEU A 596 -10.56 -19.69 19.63
CA LEU A 596 -9.92 -18.40 19.74
C LEU A 596 -8.40 -18.48 19.53
N TYR A 597 -7.77 -19.51 20.08
CA TYR A 597 -6.35 -19.74 19.86
C TYR A 597 -6.03 -20.05 18.41
N LEU A 598 -6.80 -20.92 17.74
CA LEU A 598 -6.63 -21.19 16.30
C LEU A 598 -6.82 -19.95 15.44
N LEU A 599 -7.84 -19.15 15.71
CA LEU A 599 -8.07 -17.90 15.03
C LEU A 599 -6.95 -16.87 15.30
N GLY A 600 -6.40 -16.88 16.52
CA GLY A 600 -5.23 -16.08 16.88
C GLY A 600 -3.97 -16.47 16.07
N ILE A 601 -3.79 -17.77 15.79
CA ILE A 601 -2.70 -18.24 14.90
C ILE A 601 -2.90 -17.69 13.48
N VAL A 602 -4.12 -17.80 12.95
CA VAL A 602 -4.46 -17.28 11.60
C VAL A 602 -4.19 -15.77 11.53
N GLN A 603 -4.59 -15.02 12.55
CA GLN A 603 -4.33 -13.58 12.66
C GLN A 603 -2.83 -13.28 12.70
N ALA A 604 -2.06 -13.95 13.58
CA ALA A 604 -0.63 -13.72 13.73
C ALA A 604 0.15 -14.09 12.46
N PHE A 605 -0.18 -15.24 11.85
CA PHE A 605 0.44 -15.66 10.60
C PHE A 605 0.06 -14.76 9.43
N GLY A 606 -1.20 -14.31 9.34
CA GLY A 606 -1.69 -13.38 8.35
C GLY A 606 -0.99 -12.02 8.42
N ALA A 607 -0.65 -11.56 9.64
CA ALA A 607 0.12 -10.34 9.82
C ALA A 607 1.51 -10.46 9.17
N TYR A 608 2.22 -11.57 9.33
CA TYR A 608 3.50 -11.81 8.68
C TYR A 608 3.37 -11.92 7.15
N LEU A 609 2.33 -12.61 6.64
CA LEU A 609 2.09 -12.70 5.21
C LEU A 609 1.83 -11.31 4.59
N SER A 610 1.09 -10.45 5.27
CA SER A 610 0.81 -9.10 4.78
C SER A 610 2.07 -8.23 4.71
N MET A 611 3.00 -8.36 5.64
CA MET A 611 4.26 -7.61 5.66
C MET A 611 5.17 -7.91 4.47
N ILE A 612 5.01 -9.06 3.79
CA ILE A 612 5.78 -9.40 2.57
C ILE A 612 5.66 -8.29 1.52
N PHE A 613 4.47 -7.73 1.34
CA PHE A 613 4.23 -6.66 0.37
C PHE A 613 5.10 -5.43 0.67
N THR A 614 5.17 -5.01 1.92
CA THR A 614 5.99 -3.87 2.34
C THR A 614 7.47 -4.13 2.12
N PHE A 615 7.99 -5.30 2.50
CA PHE A 615 9.41 -5.60 2.34
C PHE A 615 9.84 -5.74 0.88
N VAL A 616 9.02 -6.39 0.04
CA VAL A 616 9.27 -6.48 -1.39
C VAL A 616 9.21 -5.09 -2.04
N GLY A 617 8.21 -4.27 -1.70
CA GLY A 617 8.11 -2.88 -2.18
C GLY A 617 9.34 -2.05 -1.84
N MET A 618 9.86 -2.18 -0.60
CA MET A 618 11.06 -1.47 -0.17
C MET A 618 12.33 -1.98 -0.88
N ALA A 619 12.42 -3.27 -1.20
CA ALA A 619 13.55 -3.79 -1.98
C ALA A 619 13.62 -3.17 -3.37
N TYR A 620 12.50 -3.11 -4.10
CA TYR A 620 12.46 -2.50 -5.43
C TYR A 620 12.58 -0.97 -5.40
N GLN A 621 12.13 -0.31 -4.32
CA GLN A 621 12.39 1.11 -4.10
C GLN A 621 13.88 1.36 -3.83
N TYR A 622 14.55 0.51 -3.06
CA TYR A 622 15.99 0.58 -2.84
C TYR A 622 16.76 0.37 -4.16
N GLY A 623 16.42 -0.66 -4.95
CA GLY A 623 17.06 -0.89 -6.24
C GLY A 623 16.93 0.30 -7.19
N HIS A 624 15.74 0.95 -7.21
CA HIS A 624 15.55 2.21 -7.93
C HIS A 624 16.41 3.36 -7.39
N ALA A 625 16.46 3.53 -6.06
CA ALA A 625 17.20 4.62 -5.42
C ALA A 625 18.72 4.48 -5.66
N SER A 626 19.24 3.25 -5.53
CA SER A 626 20.65 2.94 -5.82
C SER A 626 21.00 3.20 -7.28
N GLU A 627 20.10 2.87 -8.21
CA GLU A 627 20.35 3.10 -9.64
C GLU A 627 20.25 4.58 -10.01
N VAL A 628 19.38 5.35 -9.34
CA VAL A 628 19.27 6.80 -9.59
C VAL A 628 20.44 7.59 -9.03
N VAL A 629 20.94 7.22 -7.85
CA VAL A 629 21.95 7.99 -7.11
C VAL A 629 23.36 7.46 -7.33
N ASP A 630 23.52 6.13 -7.32
CA ASP A 630 24.84 5.46 -7.37
C ASP A 630 25.12 4.80 -8.73
N SER A 631 24.12 4.64 -9.62
CA SER A 631 24.24 3.98 -10.95
C SER A 631 24.93 2.61 -10.89
N VAL A 632 24.48 1.76 -9.96
CA VAL A 632 25.09 0.47 -9.58
C VAL A 632 25.26 -0.49 -10.75
N THR A 633 24.34 -0.51 -11.73
CA THR A 633 24.47 -1.38 -12.92
C THR A 633 25.62 -0.97 -13.81
N VAL A 634 25.88 0.33 -13.96
CA VAL A 634 27.01 0.84 -14.77
C VAL A 634 28.34 0.51 -14.11
N GLU A 635 28.43 0.62 -12.78
CA GLU A 635 29.65 0.26 -12.03
C GLU A 635 29.93 -1.25 -12.14
N SER A 636 28.93 -2.10 -12.00
CA SER A 636 29.08 -3.56 -12.13
C SER A 636 29.44 -3.99 -13.56
N ASP A 637 28.96 -3.30 -14.57
CA ASP A 637 29.29 -3.59 -15.97
C ASP A 637 30.75 -3.20 -16.30
N ILE A 638 31.26 -2.14 -15.66
CA ILE A 638 32.67 -1.74 -15.78
C ILE A 638 33.58 -2.77 -15.11
N ASP A 639 33.25 -3.22 -13.90
CA ASP A 639 34.05 -4.21 -13.16
C ASP A 639 34.05 -5.59 -13.85
N ASN A 640 32.95 -5.95 -14.53
CA ASN A 640 32.89 -7.18 -15.32
C ASN A 640 33.63 -7.09 -16.65
N PHE A 641 33.84 -5.90 -17.17
CA PHE A 641 34.60 -5.70 -18.42
C PHE A 641 36.09 -6.06 -18.28
N ASP A 642 36.65 -5.90 -17.08
CA ASP A 642 38.06 -6.30 -16.78
C ASP A 642 38.21 -7.82 -16.64
N ASN A 643 37.10 -8.57 -16.58
CA ASN A 643 37.06 -10.05 -16.47
C ASN A 643 36.68 -10.76 -17.78
N LEU A 644 36.36 -10.04 -18.85
CA LEU A 644 36.12 -10.53 -20.21
C LEU A 644 37.35 -10.41 -21.08
#